data_83ba2e23b8f1f93d7ccd5836414361e1
#
_entry.id   83ba2e23b8f1f93d7ccd5836414361e1
#
_cell.length_a   1.000
_cell.length_b   1.000
_cell.length_c   1.000
_cell.angle_alpha   90.00
_cell.angle_beta   90.00
_cell.angle_gamma   90.00
#
_symmetry.space_group_name_H-M   'P 1'
#
loop_
_entity.id
_entity.type
_entity.pdbx_description
1 polymer ?
#
loop_
_entity_poly.entity_id
_entity_poly.type
_entity_poly.pdbx_seq_one_letter_code
_entity_poly.pdbx_strand_id
1 'polypeptide(L)'
;MHPTRLTATVAALALSASLATALAGTATAVPQAQPVPPGHGKSLALAAADGAAASGLDELRHGADEDLVRTSVTPWANGLYYASYERTYRGLPVVGGGDAVVLTDSTGKVREVTGAPAPAIKLSIKAEVTADAALATARGQLASVESASAPELTVLLKGGKAVLTWHTLVIGRTAQDAPSSLDTYVDARTGAVARATDKILHADGRGYHNGNVTIDTAASSMTDTSRGGFKCGGQNGSAYTGSSPWGNNGANDLVTACVDIMYAAQKEHSMLKEWFGYNGQNGQGGMVPARAGLSEVNAYYDGTKTTYGRAQTGSNQLTGIDVVAHEYGHEIFDRTPGSSGSSNENGGMNESTGDIFGALTEHYANNPNDTPDYTVGEKVNFFGDGKPIRNMYNPSLVGNDPNCYPQLTSGTEVHAAAGPQNHWFYLLAEGSNPGGGKPSSPICSGGPSSVTGIGIQKAGKVFMGALLMKTSSWNHLAARKATLTSAKNTYGSVECNAVKAAWNAVGVPAQSGETDCGGTTTPDFSLALNPSSGSVQAGASVTSTVNTSTTGGSAQTVQLSASGAPSGVTVSFSPASVTSGSSSTMTVQVAAGTANGTYPITVTGTGSATHTVTYQLSVGTTTPPTGCDGAENTYQGTLTSGQAQAQPDGSYYYSATAGTHKGCLRGPAGTDFDLYLQKWNGSAWADVAVGGTATADENTSYYGTAGYYRYVVHAYSGSGAYTLGLSAP
;
A
#
# COMPACT_ATOMS: atom_id res chain seq x y z
N MET A 1 -42.65 30.92 33.33
CA MET A 1 -41.54 31.86 33.44
C MET A 1 -40.66 31.62 32.20
N HIS A 2 -40.67 32.57 31.30
CA HIS A 2 -39.92 32.55 30.02
C HIS A 2 -38.48 32.93 30.23
N PRO A 3 -37.53 32.34 29.49
CA PRO A 3 -36.22 32.98 29.25
C PRO A 3 -36.16 33.69 27.89
N THR A 4 -35.60 34.85 27.94
CA THR A 4 -35.37 35.83 26.90
C THR A 4 -34.45 35.34 25.77
N ARG A 5 -34.83 35.64 24.53
CA ARG A 5 -34.02 35.50 23.32
C ARG A 5 -33.03 36.68 23.20
N LEU A 6 -31.78 36.41 22.90
CA LEU A 6 -30.84 37.38 22.35
C LEU A 6 -30.75 37.20 20.84
N THR A 7 -31.15 38.24 20.10
CA THR A 7 -30.98 38.39 18.64
C THR A 7 -29.63 39.01 18.35
N ALA A 8 -28.81 38.33 17.50
CA ALA A 8 -27.61 38.95 16.92
C ALA A 8 -27.90 39.40 15.49
N THR A 9 -27.66 40.64 15.24
CA THR A 9 -27.89 41.39 14.00
C THR A 9 -26.82 41.07 12.96
N VAL A 10 -27.27 40.73 11.76
CA VAL A 10 -26.42 40.60 10.56
C VAL A 10 -26.29 41.97 9.91
N ALA A 11 -25.08 42.47 9.75
CA ALA A 11 -24.78 43.65 8.92
C ALA A 11 -24.35 43.20 7.53
N ALA A 12 -25.20 43.48 6.55
CA ALA A 12 -24.87 43.33 5.13
C ALA A 12 -24.17 44.61 4.63
N LEU A 13 -23.01 44.47 4.02
CA LEU A 13 -22.39 45.53 3.21
C LEU A 13 -22.51 45.15 1.74
N ALA A 14 -23.30 45.96 1.04
CA ALA A 14 -23.34 46.00 -0.41
C ALA A 14 -22.21 46.91 -0.92
N LEU A 15 -21.47 46.49 -1.95
CA LEU A 15 -20.65 47.37 -2.76
C LEU A 15 -20.86 47.08 -4.25
N SER A 16 -21.15 48.14 -4.90
CA SER A 16 -21.56 48.47 -6.26
C SER A 16 -20.68 47.93 -7.39
N ALA A 17 -21.39 47.70 -8.50
CA ALA A 17 -20.87 47.44 -9.84
C ALA A 17 -20.19 48.68 -10.46
N SER A 18 -19.14 48.48 -11.24
CA SER A 18 -18.72 49.41 -12.29
C SER A 18 -17.98 48.73 -13.43
N LEU A 19 -18.54 48.91 -14.59
CA LEU A 19 -18.02 49.03 -15.95
C LEU A 19 -17.08 47.97 -16.54
N ALA A 20 -17.67 47.26 -17.49
CA ALA A 20 -16.96 46.54 -18.53
C ALA A 20 -16.35 47.53 -19.56
N THR A 21 -15.06 47.38 -19.85
CA THR A 21 -14.47 47.80 -21.13
C THR A 21 -13.78 46.58 -21.73
N ALA A 22 -14.27 46.20 -22.90
CA ALA A 22 -13.69 45.17 -23.73
C ALA A 22 -12.33 45.64 -24.30
N LEU A 23 -11.28 44.91 -24.00
CA LEU A 23 -10.02 44.93 -24.74
C LEU A 23 -9.78 43.53 -25.26
N ALA A 24 -9.81 43.39 -26.59
CA ALA A 24 -9.37 42.21 -27.28
C ALA A 24 -7.85 42.04 -27.03
N GLY A 25 -7.49 41.16 -26.09
CA GLY A 25 -6.12 40.75 -25.83
C GLY A 25 -5.87 39.41 -26.47
N THR A 26 -4.88 39.38 -27.33
CA THR A 26 -4.29 38.18 -27.92
C THR A 26 -4.11 37.05 -26.88
N ALA A 27 -4.62 35.88 -27.20
CA ALA A 27 -4.40 34.70 -26.41
C ALA A 27 -2.88 34.40 -26.34
N THR A 28 -2.25 34.76 -25.26
CA THR A 28 -0.92 34.27 -24.92
C THR A 28 -1.09 32.81 -24.49
N ALA A 29 -0.43 31.93 -25.25
CA ALA A 29 -0.31 30.52 -24.89
C ALA A 29 0.14 30.41 -23.43
N VAL A 30 -0.63 29.66 -22.63
CA VAL A 30 -0.21 29.27 -21.28
C VAL A 30 1.11 28.52 -21.45
N PRO A 31 2.20 28.91 -20.75
CA PRO A 31 3.46 28.18 -20.86
C PRO A 31 3.20 26.73 -20.46
N GLN A 32 3.42 25.80 -21.36
CA GLN A 32 3.48 24.38 -21.02
C GLN A 32 4.56 24.23 -19.95
N ALA A 33 4.17 23.71 -18.79
CA ALA A 33 5.10 23.41 -17.72
C ALA A 33 6.22 22.53 -18.30
N GLN A 34 7.44 23.02 -18.26
CA GLN A 34 8.62 22.26 -18.68
C GLN A 34 8.68 20.98 -17.83
N PRO A 35 9.02 19.83 -18.43
CA PRO A 35 9.23 18.61 -17.66
C PRO A 35 10.30 18.85 -16.58
N VAL A 36 9.95 18.63 -15.33
CA VAL A 36 10.89 18.75 -14.20
C VAL A 36 11.98 17.70 -14.39
N PRO A 37 13.27 18.06 -14.37
CA PRO A 37 14.38 17.10 -14.53
C PRO A 37 14.27 15.96 -13.51
N PRO A 38 14.66 14.72 -13.85
CA PRO A 38 14.69 13.60 -12.92
C PRO A 38 15.48 13.96 -11.66
N GLY A 39 14.84 13.85 -10.48
CA GLY A 39 15.43 14.20 -9.18
C GLY A 39 14.95 15.52 -8.56
N HIS A 40 14.49 16.50 -9.32
CA HIS A 40 14.01 17.78 -8.77
C HIS A 40 12.61 17.68 -8.16
N GLY A 41 11.76 16.79 -8.66
CA GLY A 41 10.39 16.65 -8.17
C GLY A 41 10.30 16.28 -6.68
N LYS A 42 11.18 15.40 -6.20
CA LYS A 42 11.25 15.08 -4.77
C LYS A 42 11.65 16.30 -3.93
N SER A 43 12.64 17.06 -4.38
CA SER A 43 13.12 18.25 -3.64
C SER A 43 12.03 19.33 -3.54
N LEU A 44 11.28 19.57 -4.62
CA LEU A 44 10.16 20.50 -4.63
C LEU A 44 9.03 20.03 -3.70
N ALA A 45 8.70 18.74 -3.75
CA ALA A 45 7.69 18.14 -2.88
C ALA A 45 8.07 18.29 -1.40
N LEU A 46 9.33 18.03 -1.05
CA LEU A 46 9.81 18.14 0.32
C LEU A 46 9.86 19.60 0.81
N ALA A 47 10.31 20.53 -0.03
CA ALA A 47 10.32 21.95 0.32
C ALA A 47 8.89 22.48 0.57
N ALA A 48 7.93 22.01 -0.23
CA ALA A 48 6.51 22.37 -0.05
C ALA A 48 5.94 21.77 1.23
N ALA A 49 6.30 20.51 1.56
CA ALA A 49 5.87 19.84 2.78
C ALA A 49 6.44 20.54 4.02
N ASP A 50 7.74 20.87 4.01
CA ASP A 50 8.39 21.60 5.11
C ASP A 50 7.80 23.00 5.25
N GLY A 51 7.51 23.69 4.14
CA GLY A 51 6.83 24.98 4.15
C GLY A 51 5.42 24.91 4.75
N ALA A 52 4.67 23.85 4.46
CA ALA A 52 3.36 23.61 5.07
C ALA A 52 3.49 23.31 6.56
N ALA A 53 4.45 22.48 6.98
CA ALA A 53 4.70 22.18 8.38
C ALA A 53 5.05 23.41 9.20
N ALA A 54 5.73 24.40 8.59
CA ALA A 54 6.09 25.67 9.21
C ALA A 54 5.01 26.77 9.08
N SER A 55 3.92 26.54 8.34
CA SER A 55 2.96 27.60 7.96
C SER A 55 1.96 27.99 9.05
N GLY A 56 1.90 27.25 10.15
CA GLY A 56 0.94 27.49 11.23
C GLY A 56 -0.51 27.17 10.87
N LEU A 57 -0.73 26.30 9.89
CA LEU A 57 -2.04 25.70 9.59
C LEU A 57 -2.64 25.10 10.87
N ASP A 58 -3.96 25.19 11.03
CA ASP A 58 -4.65 24.74 12.24
C ASP A 58 -4.38 23.24 12.53
N GLU A 59 -4.30 22.41 11.47
CA GLU A 59 -4.00 20.98 11.53
C GLU A 59 -2.58 20.68 12.02
N LEU A 60 -1.66 21.66 11.88
CA LEU A 60 -0.23 21.55 12.21
C LEU A 60 0.17 22.45 13.37
N ARG A 61 -0.82 23.06 14.04
CA ARG A 61 -0.56 24.03 15.11
C ARG A 61 0.13 23.39 16.30
N HIS A 62 1.23 23.98 16.72
CA HIS A 62 2.02 23.58 17.88
C HIS A 62 2.38 24.81 18.75
N GLY A 63 2.89 24.56 19.96
CA GLY A 63 3.31 25.63 20.87
C GLY A 63 4.61 26.31 20.44
N ALA A 64 4.92 27.46 21.01
CA ALA A 64 6.09 28.26 20.66
C ALA A 64 7.45 27.57 20.95
N ASP A 65 7.47 26.59 21.85
CA ASP A 65 8.67 25.79 22.22
C ASP A 65 8.67 24.42 21.45
N GLU A 66 7.89 24.28 20.41
CA GLU A 66 7.66 23.03 19.71
C GLU A 66 7.90 23.18 18.21
N ASP A 67 8.43 22.13 17.61
CA ASP A 67 8.69 22.06 16.17
C ASP A 67 8.13 20.74 15.60
N LEU A 68 7.82 20.75 14.31
CA LEU A 68 7.56 19.56 13.53
C LEU A 68 8.80 19.19 12.72
N VAL A 69 9.39 18.06 13.03
CA VAL A 69 10.60 17.55 12.38
C VAL A 69 10.20 16.43 11.44
N ARG A 70 10.58 16.54 10.16
CA ARG A 70 10.31 15.50 9.19
C ARG A 70 11.14 14.26 9.48
N THR A 71 10.46 13.12 9.70
CA THR A 71 11.09 11.84 10.03
C THR A 71 11.13 10.86 8.87
N SER A 72 10.14 10.94 7.97
CA SER A 72 10.13 10.05 6.82
C SER A 72 9.49 10.69 5.60
N VAL A 73 9.78 10.10 4.44
CA VAL A 73 9.15 10.45 3.17
C VAL A 73 8.86 9.17 2.42
N THR A 74 7.58 8.90 2.21
CA THR A 74 7.14 7.77 1.42
C THR A 74 6.75 8.23 0.02
N PRO A 75 7.53 7.88 -1.01
CA PRO A 75 7.14 8.15 -2.39
C PRO A 75 5.94 7.29 -2.76
N TRP A 76 5.05 7.86 -3.57
CA TRP A 76 3.83 7.23 -4.00
C TRP A 76 3.63 7.34 -5.51
N ALA A 77 2.62 6.63 -6.04
CA ALA A 77 2.28 6.68 -7.45
C ALA A 77 2.08 8.14 -7.93
N ASN A 78 2.39 8.38 -9.20
CA ASN A 78 2.22 9.66 -9.89
C ASN A 78 3.00 10.85 -9.30
N GLY A 79 4.16 10.57 -8.70
CA GLY A 79 5.02 11.62 -8.14
C GLY A 79 4.45 12.29 -6.90
N LEU A 80 3.59 11.58 -6.15
CA LEU A 80 3.13 12.01 -4.83
C LEU A 80 4.16 11.61 -3.76
N TYR A 81 4.19 12.37 -2.67
CA TYR A 81 5.08 12.15 -1.53
C TYR A 81 4.31 12.41 -0.24
N TYR A 82 4.27 11.39 0.63
CA TYR A 82 3.81 11.55 2.02
C TYR A 82 5.02 11.88 2.88
N ALA A 83 5.08 13.09 3.38
CA ALA A 83 6.10 13.53 4.33
C ALA A 83 5.53 13.44 5.74
N SER A 84 6.10 12.56 6.58
CA SER A 84 5.69 12.39 7.97
C SER A 84 6.55 13.27 8.86
N TYR A 85 5.92 13.90 9.83
CA TYR A 85 6.54 14.78 10.79
C TYR A 85 6.25 14.29 12.19
N GLU A 86 7.29 14.29 13.01
CA GLU A 86 7.17 14.09 14.45
C GLU A 86 7.31 15.43 15.17
N ARG A 87 6.51 15.59 16.21
CA ARG A 87 6.55 16.75 17.07
C ARG A 87 7.75 16.67 17.99
N THR A 88 8.44 17.78 18.17
CA THR A 88 9.48 17.94 19.19
C THR A 88 9.10 19.07 20.14
N TYR A 89 9.58 19.00 21.37
CA TYR A 89 9.43 20.04 22.38
C TYR A 89 10.79 20.40 22.90
N ARG A 90 11.27 21.64 22.66
CA ARG A 90 12.62 22.08 23.00
C ARG A 90 13.71 21.12 22.54
N GLY A 91 13.53 20.55 21.35
CA GLY A 91 14.42 19.59 20.72
C GLY A 91 14.28 18.14 21.21
N LEU A 92 13.40 17.84 22.17
CA LEU A 92 13.11 16.48 22.62
C LEU A 92 11.96 15.88 21.78
N PRO A 93 12.03 14.62 21.35
CA PRO A 93 10.93 13.94 20.69
C PRO A 93 9.67 13.91 21.56
N VAL A 94 8.50 14.15 20.97
CA VAL A 94 7.19 14.01 21.62
C VAL A 94 6.55 12.72 21.15
N VAL A 95 6.20 11.86 22.06
CA VAL A 95 5.62 10.54 21.78
C VAL A 95 4.18 10.47 22.28
N GLY A 96 3.27 9.96 21.45
CA GLY A 96 1.88 9.77 21.81
C GLY A 96 0.95 10.88 21.35
N GLY A 97 1.34 11.67 20.34
CA GLY A 97 0.49 12.63 19.64
C GLY A 97 1.20 13.87 19.13
N GLY A 98 0.57 14.54 18.20
CA GLY A 98 1.07 15.75 17.56
C GLY A 98 1.93 15.49 16.32
N ASP A 99 2.02 14.26 15.88
CA ASP A 99 2.57 13.88 14.59
C ASP A 99 1.66 14.36 13.44
N ALA A 100 2.25 14.55 12.26
CA ALA A 100 1.54 15.05 11.10
C ALA A 100 2.06 14.40 9.80
N VAL A 101 1.22 14.39 8.78
CA VAL A 101 1.57 13.98 7.43
C VAL A 101 1.17 15.06 6.46
N VAL A 102 2.08 15.46 5.58
CA VAL A 102 1.83 16.37 4.48
C VAL A 102 1.98 15.64 3.17
N LEU A 103 0.91 15.59 2.39
CA LEU A 103 0.91 15.03 1.03
C LEU A 103 1.24 16.13 0.03
N THR A 104 2.28 15.92 -0.75
CA THR A 104 2.73 16.84 -1.80
C THR A 104 2.93 16.10 -3.11
N ASP A 105 2.98 16.83 -4.22
CA ASP A 105 3.34 16.27 -5.52
C ASP A 105 4.73 16.74 -6.00
N SER A 106 5.22 16.12 -7.06
CA SER A 106 6.52 16.42 -7.67
C SER A 106 6.64 17.84 -8.25
N THR A 107 5.54 18.60 -8.34
CA THR A 107 5.56 20.03 -8.73
C THR A 107 5.71 20.96 -7.54
N GLY A 108 5.73 20.43 -6.31
CA GLY A 108 5.78 21.21 -5.08
C GLY A 108 4.41 21.73 -4.62
N LYS A 109 3.31 21.15 -5.09
CA LYS A 109 1.98 21.49 -4.62
C LYS A 109 1.61 20.62 -3.42
N VAL A 110 1.21 21.25 -2.31
CA VAL A 110 0.57 20.59 -1.18
C VAL A 110 -0.82 20.12 -1.62
N ARG A 111 -1.09 18.83 -1.48
CA ARG A 111 -2.35 18.19 -1.84
C ARG A 111 -3.26 17.98 -0.66
N GLU A 112 -2.65 17.65 0.50
CA GLU A 112 -3.37 17.41 1.73
C GLU A 112 -2.45 17.59 2.93
N VAL A 113 -3.01 17.96 4.06
CA VAL A 113 -2.34 18.04 5.35
C VAL A 113 -3.19 17.29 6.36
N THR A 114 -2.59 16.33 7.04
CA THR A 114 -3.23 15.57 8.10
C THR A 114 -2.41 15.72 9.37
N GLY A 115 -3.03 16.19 10.44
CA GLY A 115 -2.44 16.29 11.77
C GLY A 115 -3.54 16.53 12.78
N ALA A 116 -3.35 16.09 14.01
CA ALA A 116 -4.26 16.42 15.10
C ALA A 116 -3.64 17.58 15.89
N PRO A 117 -4.29 18.76 15.97
CA PRO A 117 -3.83 19.81 16.85
C PRO A 117 -3.79 19.28 18.28
N ALA A 118 -2.63 19.32 18.90
CA ALA A 118 -2.45 18.89 20.26
C ALA A 118 -2.23 20.11 21.18
N PRO A 119 -2.61 20.05 22.46
CA PRO A 119 -2.38 21.15 23.39
C PRO A 119 -0.88 21.51 23.46
N ALA A 120 -0.58 22.79 23.55
CA ALA A 120 0.78 23.26 23.72
C ALA A 120 1.40 22.67 25.01
N ILE A 121 2.63 22.17 24.89
CA ILE A 121 3.35 21.56 26.00
C ILE A 121 3.94 22.66 26.87
N LYS A 122 3.76 22.54 28.19
CA LYS A 122 4.39 23.39 29.20
C LYS A 122 5.06 22.49 30.23
N LEU A 123 6.30 22.12 29.97
CA LEU A 123 7.03 21.14 30.77
C LEU A 123 8.48 21.61 31.00
N SER A 124 9.01 21.39 32.21
CA SER A 124 10.45 21.52 32.44
C SER A 124 11.16 20.30 31.87
N ILE A 125 12.19 20.51 31.04
CA ILE A 125 13.02 19.43 30.46
C ILE A 125 14.20 19.03 31.35
N LYS A 126 14.25 19.51 32.60
CA LYS A 126 15.29 19.10 33.57
C LYS A 126 14.86 17.78 34.19
N ALA A 127 15.64 16.73 33.93
CA ALA A 127 15.49 15.44 34.59
C ALA A 127 16.01 15.53 36.05
N GLU A 128 15.31 14.89 36.99
CA GLU A 128 15.71 14.70 38.37
C GLU A 128 16.29 13.30 38.60
N VAL A 129 15.87 12.35 37.79
CA VAL A 129 16.39 10.97 37.72
C VAL A 129 17.46 10.90 36.65
N THR A 130 18.61 10.30 36.99
CA THR A 130 19.69 10.11 35.99
C THR A 130 19.35 9.07 34.95
N ALA A 131 19.99 9.14 33.77
CA ALA A 131 19.84 8.15 32.71
C ALA A 131 20.11 6.72 33.19
N ASP A 132 21.19 6.55 34.01
CA ASP A 132 21.55 5.22 34.54
C ASP A 132 20.51 4.67 35.53
N ALA A 133 19.93 5.52 36.36
CA ALA A 133 18.85 5.11 37.26
C ALA A 133 17.58 4.72 36.49
N ALA A 134 17.23 5.46 35.44
CA ALA A 134 16.13 5.14 34.58
C ALA A 134 16.36 3.84 33.78
N LEU A 135 17.60 3.63 33.30
CA LEU A 135 17.98 2.39 32.63
C LEU A 135 17.86 1.18 33.57
N ALA A 136 18.32 1.34 34.84
CA ALA A 136 18.17 0.29 35.85
C ALA A 136 16.67 -0.05 36.08
N THR A 137 15.80 0.97 36.17
CA THR A 137 14.36 0.78 36.31
C THR A 137 13.77 0.04 35.09
N ALA A 138 14.16 0.44 33.88
CA ALA A 138 13.70 -0.19 32.65
C ALA A 138 14.16 -1.65 32.55
N ARG A 139 15.41 -1.95 32.83
CA ARG A 139 15.97 -3.31 32.85
C ARG A 139 15.29 -4.19 33.89
N GLY A 140 14.90 -3.64 35.01
CA GLY A 140 14.17 -4.34 36.08
C GLY A 140 12.75 -4.80 35.68
N GLN A 141 12.27 -4.43 34.50
CA GLN A 141 10.98 -4.90 34.00
C GLN A 141 11.07 -6.30 33.39
N LEU A 142 12.27 -6.80 33.08
CA LEU A 142 12.49 -8.14 32.53
C LEU A 142 13.23 -9.03 33.55
N ALA A 143 12.99 -10.32 33.50
CA ALA A 143 13.65 -11.29 34.37
C ALA A 143 15.12 -11.48 33.98
N SER A 144 15.44 -11.42 32.68
CA SER A 144 16.80 -11.39 32.15
C SER A 144 16.90 -10.38 31.02
N VAL A 145 18.03 -9.66 30.93
CA VAL A 145 18.27 -8.65 29.92
C VAL A 145 19.47 -9.02 29.08
N GLU A 146 19.24 -9.15 27.78
CA GLU A 146 20.27 -9.44 26.77
C GLU A 146 20.96 -8.14 26.32
N SER A 147 20.17 -7.11 26.03
CA SER A 147 20.67 -5.77 25.64
C SER A 147 19.69 -4.67 26.02
N ALA A 148 20.18 -3.43 26.02
CA ALA A 148 19.33 -2.25 26.16
C ALA A 148 19.96 -1.08 25.40
N SER A 149 19.12 -0.24 24.76
CA SER A 149 19.58 1.01 24.17
C SER A 149 19.99 2.03 25.23
N ALA A 150 20.83 3.01 24.84
CA ALA A 150 21.09 4.15 25.71
C ALA A 150 19.78 4.92 25.98
N PRO A 151 19.51 5.36 27.24
CA PRO A 151 18.32 6.15 27.52
C PRO A 151 18.35 7.51 26.82
N GLU A 152 17.24 7.90 26.21
CA GLU A 152 17.07 9.19 25.58
C GLU A 152 15.92 9.96 26.25
N LEU A 153 16.11 11.28 26.48
CA LEU A 153 15.01 12.10 26.97
C LEU A 153 13.94 12.30 25.91
N THR A 154 12.71 12.06 26.31
CA THR A 154 11.51 12.23 25.46
C THR A 154 10.40 12.90 26.26
N VAL A 155 9.45 13.49 25.58
CA VAL A 155 8.19 13.94 26.17
C VAL A 155 7.09 12.96 25.78
N LEU A 156 6.58 12.24 26.78
CA LEU A 156 5.47 11.30 26.59
C LEU A 156 4.15 12.01 26.85
N LEU A 157 3.24 12.01 25.85
CA LEU A 157 1.85 12.42 26.05
C LEU A 157 1.02 11.24 26.56
N LYS A 158 0.53 11.34 27.78
CA LYS A 158 -0.28 10.32 28.45
C LYS A 158 -1.54 10.95 29.04
N GLY A 159 -2.72 10.54 28.52
CA GLY A 159 -4.00 11.08 29.00
C GLY A 159 -4.10 12.61 28.87
N GLY A 160 -3.58 13.19 27.77
CA GLY A 160 -3.58 14.63 27.51
C GLY A 160 -2.57 15.44 28.34
N LYS A 161 -1.71 14.78 29.12
CA LYS A 161 -0.65 15.42 29.93
C LYS A 161 0.72 15.05 29.37
N ALA A 162 1.62 16.04 29.34
CA ALA A 162 3.02 15.84 28.98
C ALA A 162 3.83 15.41 30.20
N VAL A 163 4.61 14.34 30.05
CA VAL A 163 5.53 13.83 31.10
C VAL A 163 6.92 13.73 30.46
N LEU A 164 7.92 14.28 31.17
CA LEU A 164 9.32 14.09 30.79
C LEU A 164 9.73 12.67 31.15
N THR A 165 10.23 11.91 30.17
CA THR A 165 10.60 10.51 30.36
C THR A 165 11.98 10.21 29.81
N TRP A 166 12.63 9.20 30.37
CA TRP A 166 13.73 8.50 29.76
C TRP A 166 13.18 7.32 28.96
N HIS A 167 13.40 7.32 27.66
CA HIS A 167 13.03 6.23 26.74
C HIS A 167 14.20 5.28 26.53
N THR A 168 13.95 3.98 26.60
CA THR A 168 14.93 2.94 26.27
C THR A 168 14.22 1.68 25.78
N LEU A 169 14.82 0.99 24.81
CA LEU A 169 14.41 -0.33 24.36
C LEU A 169 15.22 -1.38 25.10
N VAL A 170 14.55 -2.28 25.83
CA VAL A 170 15.18 -3.36 26.58
C VAL A 170 14.83 -4.70 25.91
N ILE A 171 15.85 -5.47 25.51
CA ILE A 171 15.68 -6.80 24.90
C ILE A 171 16.12 -7.84 25.93
N GLY A 172 15.32 -8.90 26.08
CA GLY A 172 15.59 -9.95 27.05
C GLY A 172 14.45 -10.96 27.16
N ARG A 173 14.22 -11.46 28.37
CA ARG A 173 13.16 -12.44 28.64
C ARG A 173 12.30 -12.04 29.82
N THR A 174 11.02 -12.39 29.73
CA THR A 174 10.04 -12.25 30.83
C THR A 174 10.28 -13.28 31.93
N ALA A 175 9.57 -13.18 33.05
CA ALA A 175 9.60 -14.17 34.12
C ALA A 175 9.10 -15.57 33.69
N GLN A 176 8.38 -15.65 32.59
CA GLN A 176 7.90 -16.91 31.97
C GLN A 176 8.86 -17.41 30.88
N ASP A 177 10.08 -16.88 30.81
CA ASP A 177 11.13 -17.22 29.83
C ASP A 177 10.73 -16.93 28.36
N ALA A 178 9.74 -16.06 28.13
CA ALA A 178 9.36 -15.62 26.78
C ALA A 178 10.30 -14.50 26.30
N PRO A 179 10.71 -14.48 25.03
CA PRO A 179 11.43 -13.35 24.45
C PRO A 179 10.64 -12.05 24.61
N SER A 180 11.32 -10.94 24.86
CA SER A 180 10.71 -9.62 25.03
C SER A 180 11.59 -8.52 24.43
N SER A 181 10.96 -7.57 23.74
CA SER A 181 11.56 -6.33 23.26
C SER A 181 10.76 -5.17 23.82
N LEU A 182 11.09 -4.75 25.04
CA LEU A 182 10.29 -3.85 25.85
C LEU A 182 10.66 -2.39 25.58
N ASP A 183 9.74 -1.65 24.96
CA ASP A 183 9.82 -0.21 24.73
C ASP A 183 9.39 0.52 26.00
N THR A 184 10.35 1.07 26.78
CA THR A 184 10.11 1.53 28.13
C THR A 184 10.32 3.04 28.25
N TYR A 185 9.38 3.71 28.90
CA TYR A 185 9.41 5.13 29.24
C TYR A 185 9.39 5.26 30.77
N VAL A 186 10.48 5.76 31.34
CA VAL A 186 10.63 5.99 32.78
C VAL A 186 10.47 7.48 33.05
N ASP A 187 9.55 7.85 33.92
CA ASP A 187 9.35 9.24 34.32
C ASP A 187 10.66 9.84 34.88
N ALA A 188 11.13 10.89 34.23
CA ALA A 188 12.43 11.50 34.51
C ALA A 188 12.46 12.32 35.83
N ARG A 189 11.34 12.42 36.54
CA ARG A 189 11.24 13.07 37.84
C ARG A 189 11.10 12.08 38.97
N THR A 190 10.29 11.03 38.76
CA THR A 190 9.93 10.08 39.83
C THR A 190 10.69 8.76 39.74
N GLY A 191 11.25 8.43 38.58
CA GLY A 191 11.88 7.14 38.33
C GLY A 191 10.88 5.98 38.13
N ALA A 192 9.58 6.25 38.13
CA ALA A 192 8.57 5.25 37.91
C ALA A 192 8.38 4.97 36.39
N VAL A 193 8.02 3.74 36.04
CA VAL A 193 7.65 3.40 34.64
C VAL A 193 6.35 4.11 34.27
N ALA A 194 6.45 5.07 33.35
CA ALA A 194 5.30 5.79 32.81
C ALA A 194 4.55 4.98 31.76
N ARG A 195 5.30 4.24 30.89
CA ARG A 195 4.79 3.33 29.86
C ARG A 195 5.85 2.25 29.60
N ALA A 196 5.40 1.02 29.41
CA ALA A 196 6.22 -0.05 28.86
C ALA A 196 5.36 -0.84 27.88
N THR A 197 5.91 -1.16 26.70
CA THR A 197 5.22 -1.87 25.63
C THR A 197 6.15 -2.93 25.05
N ASP A 198 5.76 -4.20 25.11
CA ASP A 198 6.55 -5.27 24.49
C ASP A 198 6.27 -5.30 22.98
N LYS A 199 7.34 -5.36 22.18
CA LYS A 199 7.31 -5.40 20.72
C LYS A 199 7.40 -6.84 20.14
N ILE A 200 7.68 -7.85 20.97
CA ILE A 200 7.72 -9.25 20.52
C ILE A 200 6.48 -9.97 21.03
N LEU A 201 5.58 -10.28 20.10
CA LEU A 201 4.28 -10.80 20.44
C LEU A 201 3.79 -11.77 19.35
N HIS A 202 4.31 -12.99 19.37
CA HIS A 202 3.84 -14.05 18.48
C HIS A 202 3.38 -15.25 19.28
N ALA A 203 2.21 -15.75 18.96
CA ALA A 203 1.64 -16.93 19.60
C ALA A 203 0.94 -17.80 18.56
N ASP A 204 1.03 -19.12 18.73
CA ASP A 204 0.25 -20.07 17.95
C ASP A 204 -1.20 -20.02 18.39
N GLY A 205 -2.11 -19.88 17.42
CA GLY A 205 -3.56 -19.90 17.61
C GLY A 205 -4.20 -21.07 16.88
N ARG A 206 -5.23 -21.65 17.48
CA ARG A 206 -6.07 -22.73 16.94
C ARG A 206 -7.50 -22.22 16.81
N GLY A 207 -7.79 -21.54 15.71
CA GLY A 207 -9.10 -21.01 15.37
C GLY A 207 -10.03 -22.08 14.83
N TYR A 208 -11.34 -21.86 14.91
CA TYR A 208 -12.35 -22.73 14.31
C TYR A 208 -12.48 -22.46 12.81
N HIS A 209 -12.65 -21.18 12.42
CA HIS A 209 -12.81 -20.78 11.03
C HIS A 209 -11.46 -20.71 10.31
N ASN A 210 -10.43 -20.18 10.98
CA ASN A 210 -9.12 -19.91 10.37
C ASN A 210 -8.12 -21.06 10.51
N GLY A 211 -8.45 -22.11 11.28
CA GLY A 211 -7.53 -23.20 11.55
C GLY A 211 -6.34 -22.80 12.42
N ASN A 212 -5.19 -23.43 12.16
CA ASN A 212 -3.96 -23.10 12.90
C ASN A 212 -3.32 -21.85 12.27
N VAL A 213 -3.19 -20.82 13.06
CA VAL A 213 -2.70 -19.49 12.64
C VAL A 213 -1.72 -18.92 13.65
N THR A 214 -0.93 -17.94 13.22
CA THR A 214 -0.12 -17.11 14.12
C THR A 214 -0.88 -15.84 14.44
N ILE A 215 -0.95 -15.49 15.72
CA ILE A 215 -1.55 -14.27 16.25
C ILE A 215 -0.55 -13.54 17.15
N ASP A 216 -0.68 -12.24 17.24
CA ASP A 216 0.17 -11.42 18.11
C ASP A 216 -0.54 -11.25 19.46
N THR A 217 0.09 -11.73 20.53
CA THR A 217 -0.45 -11.64 21.90
C THR A 217 0.66 -11.39 22.91
N ALA A 218 0.32 -10.87 24.10
CA ALA A 218 1.23 -10.95 25.22
C ALA A 218 1.43 -12.41 25.66
N ALA A 219 2.52 -12.69 26.35
CA ALA A 219 2.92 -14.06 26.73
C ALA A 219 1.83 -14.82 27.51
N SER A 220 1.07 -14.12 28.34
CA SER A 220 0.09 -14.73 29.26
C SER A 220 -1.35 -14.19 29.12
N SER A 221 -1.60 -13.40 28.08
CA SER A 221 -2.96 -12.88 27.82
C SER A 221 -3.20 -12.63 26.34
N MET A 222 -4.44 -12.75 25.91
CA MET A 222 -4.89 -12.41 24.56
C MET A 222 -4.99 -10.89 24.40
N THR A 223 -3.83 -10.22 24.55
CA THR A 223 -3.65 -8.77 24.42
C THR A 223 -2.50 -8.50 23.47
N ASP A 224 -2.77 -7.81 22.38
CA ASP A 224 -1.76 -7.33 21.43
C ASP A 224 -1.34 -5.91 21.78
N THR A 225 -0.18 -5.75 22.39
CA THR A 225 0.32 -4.46 22.80
C THR A 225 0.95 -3.64 21.67
N SER A 226 1.19 -4.26 20.53
CA SER A 226 1.73 -3.60 19.33
C SER A 226 0.67 -2.80 18.56
N ARG A 227 -0.61 -3.13 18.75
CA ARG A 227 -1.75 -2.48 18.08
C ARG A 227 -2.66 -1.75 19.07
N GLY A 228 -2.08 -0.77 19.78
CA GLY A 228 -2.84 0.09 20.71
C GLY A 228 -3.37 -0.62 21.97
N GLY A 229 -2.88 -1.81 22.27
CA GLY A 229 -3.37 -2.62 23.38
C GLY A 229 -4.68 -3.38 23.05
N PHE A 230 -4.85 -3.71 21.78
CA PHE A 230 -5.94 -4.57 21.32
C PHE A 230 -6.03 -5.85 22.14
N LYS A 231 -7.21 -6.23 22.55
CA LYS A 231 -7.42 -7.42 23.35
C LYS A 231 -8.73 -8.12 22.99
N CYS A 232 -8.73 -9.44 23.13
CA CYS A 232 -9.92 -10.24 23.02
C CYS A 232 -10.20 -11.02 24.32
N GLY A 233 -11.47 -11.07 24.71
CA GLY A 233 -11.91 -11.76 25.93
C GLY A 233 -13.40 -12.00 25.97
N GLY A 234 -13.90 -12.38 27.13
CA GLY A 234 -15.33 -12.62 27.37
C GLY A 234 -16.15 -11.33 27.52
N GLN A 235 -17.44 -11.48 27.76
CA GLN A 235 -18.38 -10.36 27.89
C GLN A 235 -18.03 -9.39 29.03
N ASN A 236 -17.28 -9.83 30.04
CA ASN A 236 -16.80 -8.98 31.14
C ASN A 236 -15.70 -7.99 30.70
N GLY A 237 -15.18 -8.12 29.47
CA GLY A 237 -14.15 -7.26 28.89
C GLY A 237 -12.73 -7.52 29.38
N SER A 238 -12.51 -8.55 30.18
CA SER A 238 -11.16 -9.01 30.55
C SER A 238 -10.60 -9.87 29.43
N ALA A 239 -9.35 -9.62 29.01
CA ALA A 239 -8.65 -10.49 28.08
C ALA A 239 -8.58 -11.92 28.66
N TYR A 240 -8.68 -12.94 27.81
CA TYR A 240 -8.38 -14.29 28.25
C TYR A 240 -6.93 -14.40 28.64
N THR A 241 -6.67 -15.14 29.74
CA THR A 241 -5.35 -15.43 30.25
C THR A 241 -4.99 -16.88 30.01
N GLY A 242 -3.73 -17.14 29.77
CA GLY A 242 -3.22 -18.49 29.45
C GLY A 242 -1.85 -18.41 28.77
N SER A 243 -1.56 -19.37 27.94
CA SER A 243 -0.32 -19.40 27.15
C SER A 243 -0.56 -20.01 25.78
N SER A 244 0.34 -19.70 24.83
CA SER A 244 0.37 -20.35 23.51
C SER A 244 0.61 -21.89 23.67
N PRO A 245 -0.03 -22.73 22.84
CA PRO A 245 -1.01 -22.37 21.79
C PRO A 245 -2.38 -22.02 22.34
N TRP A 246 -2.96 -20.92 21.81
CA TRP A 246 -4.28 -20.45 22.18
C TRP A 246 -5.38 -21.19 21.43
N GLY A 247 -6.48 -21.48 22.11
CA GLY A 247 -7.64 -22.16 21.52
C GLY A 247 -7.43 -23.65 21.30
N ASN A 248 -8.45 -24.31 20.76
CA ASN A 248 -8.49 -25.78 20.59
C ASN A 248 -9.22 -26.24 19.32
N ASN A 249 -9.47 -25.33 18.36
CA ASN A 249 -10.30 -25.49 17.16
C ASN A 249 -11.78 -25.83 17.45
N GLY A 250 -12.25 -25.64 18.67
CA GLY A 250 -13.62 -25.96 19.07
C GLY A 250 -14.60 -24.85 18.66
N ALA A 251 -15.67 -25.22 17.95
CA ALA A 251 -16.65 -24.29 17.36
C ALA A 251 -17.31 -23.33 18.38
N ASN A 252 -17.48 -23.78 19.61
CA ASN A 252 -18.12 -23.02 20.70
C ASN A 252 -17.15 -22.66 21.84
N ASP A 253 -15.85 -22.92 21.67
CA ASP A 253 -14.84 -22.51 22.63
C ASP A 253 -14.54 -21.02 22.45
N LEU A 254 -14.66 -20.23 23.50
CA LEU A 254 -14.55 -18.77 23.41
C LEU A 254 -13.10 -18.28 23.29
N VAL A 255 -12.11 -19.06 23.72
CA VAL A 255 -10.71 -18.76 23.47
C VAL A 255 -10.39 -19.00 21.99
N THR A 256 -10.93 -20.09 21.42
CA THR A 256 -10.86 -20.36 19.97
C THR A 256 -11.51 -19.24 19.15
N ALA A 257 -12.69 -18.76 19.56
CA ALA A 257 -13.33 -17.61 18.92
C ALA A 257 -12.44 -16.35 18.97
N CYS A 258 -11.77 -16.10 20.11
CA CYS A 258 -10.80 -15.01 20.20
C CYS A 258 -9.56 -15.21 19.32
N VAL A 259 -9.15 -16.44 19.04
CA VAL A 259 -8.09 -16.70 18.05
C VAL A 259 -8.52 -16.23 16.65
N ASP A 260 -9.74 -16.63 16.22
CA ASP A 260 -10.30 -16.21 14.93
C ASP A 260 -10.42 -14.68 14.84
N ILE A 261 -10.96 -14.06 15.90
CA ILE A 261 -11.10 -12.59 15.99
C ILE A 261 -9.73 -11.89 15.90
N MET A 262 -8.76 -12.32 16.70
CA MET A 262 -7.44 -11.68 16.71
C MET A 262 -6.74 -11.83 15.37
N TYR A 263 -6.82 -13.00 14.76
CA TYR A 263 -6.24 -13.24 13.44
C TYR A 263 -6.82 -12.29 12.39
N ALA A 264 -8.15 -12.25 12.26
CA ALA A 264 -8.82 -11.41 11.27
C ALA A 264 -8.55 -9.92 11.48
N ALA A 265 -8.71 -9.42 12.72
CA ALA A 265 -8.47 -8.01 13.06
C ALA A 265 -7.01 -7.59 12.84
N GLN A 266 -6.05 -8.46 13.14
CA GLN A 266 -4.63 -8.21 12.90
C GLN A 266 -4.29 -8.24 11.41
N LYS A 267 -4.94 -9.11 10.62
CA LYS A 267 -4.81 -9.13 9.15
C LYS A 267 -5.37 -7.85 8.54
N GLU A 268 -6.53 -7.39 8.98
CA GLU A 268 -7.10 -6.12 8.54
C GLU A 268 -6.18 -4.93 8.88
N HIS A 269 -5.67 -4.88 10.11
CA HIS A 269 -4.71 -3.86 10.52
C HIS A 269 -3.48 -3.84 9.60
N SER A 270 -2.93 -5.01 9.28
CA SER A 270 -1.76 -5.14 8.41
C SER A 270 -2.11 -4.75 6.97
N MET A 271 -3.25 -5.17 6.46
CA MET A 271 -3.77 -4.81 5.14
C MET A 271 -3.95 -3.28 5.00
N LEU A 272 -4.56 -2.63 5.98
CA LEU A 272 -4.72 -1.17 5.99
C LEU A 272 -3.38 -0.45 5.86
N LYS A 273 -2.37 -0.92 6.58
CA LYS A 273 -1.03 -0.34 6.56
C LYS A 273 -0.30 -0.65 5.25
N GLU A 274 -0.27 -1.90 4.82
CA GLU A 274 0.53 -2.35 3.67
C GLU A 274 -0.08 -1.95 2.33
N TRP A 275 -1.41 -2.08 2.19
CA TRP A 275 -2.08 -1.75 0.92
C TRP A 275 -2.42 -0.27 0.79
N PHE A 276 -2.78 0.38 1.89
CA PHE A 276 -3.34 1.74 1.85
C PHE A 276 -2.44 2.79 2.52
N GLY A 277 -1.50 2.38 3.38
CA GLY A 277 -0.70 3.29 4.17
C GLY A 277 -1.49 3.90 5.35
N TYR A 278 -2.67 3.33 5.66
CA TYR A 278 -3.52 3.76 6.77
C TYR A 278 -3.15 2.99 8.04
N ASN A 279 -2.95 3.70 9.14
CA ASN A 279 -2.32 3.13 10.34
C ASN A 279 -3.36 2.59 11.34
N GLY A 280 -3.78 1.35 11.16
CA GLY A 280 -4.77 0.67 12.01
C GLY A 280 -6.20 1.16 11.80
N GLN A 281 -7.18 0.49 12.40
CA GLN A 281 -8.60 0.77 12.21
C GLN A 281 -8.98 2.20 12.66
N ASN A 282 -8.32 2.69 13.69
CA ASN A 282 -8.53 4.06 14.18
C ASN A 282 -7.65 5.13 13.50
N GLY A 283 -6.83 4.78 12.51
CA GLY A 283 -5.89 5.68 11.84
C GLY A 283 -4.66 6.08 12.67
N GLN A 284 -4.51 5.58 13.90
CA GLN A 284 -3.45 5.93 14.85
C GLN A 284 -2.66 4.71 15.35
N GLY A 285 -2.75 3.59 14.64
CA GLY A 285 -2.04 2.35 14.97
C GLY A 285 -2.74 1.45 15.97
N GLY A 286 -4.01 1.70 16.27
CA GLY A 286 -4.80 0.90 17.20
C GLY A 286 -6.13 0.45 16.62
N MET A 287 -6.86 -0.31 17.44
CA MET A 287 -8.25 -0.75 17.22
C MET A 287 -8.95 -0.97 18.55
N VAL A 288 -10.27 -0.98 18.54
CA VAL A 288 -11.06 -1.26 19.75
C VAL A 288 -10.92 -2.70 20.21
N PRO A 289 -11.10 -3.01 21.52
CA PRO A 289 -11.08 -4.37 22.02
C PRO A 289 -12.27 -5.20 21.50
N ALA A 290 -12.08 -6.52 21.44
CA ALA A 290 -13.10 -7.48 21.04
C ALA A 290 -13.64 -8.31 22.20
N ARG A 291 -14.89 -8.76 22.08
CA ARG A 291 -15.57 -9.66 23.01
C ARG A 291 -16.21 -10.84 22.30
N ALA A 292 -15.93 -12.03 22.76
CA ALA A 292 -16.58 -13.26 22.32
C ALA A 292 -17.68 -13.69 23.31
N GLY A 293 -18.61 -14.53 22.84
CA GLY A 293 -19.60 -15.17 23.68
C GLY A 293 -20.84 -14.33 23.98
N LEU A 294 -21.26 -13.46 23.06
CA LEU A 294 -22.59 -12.89 23.08
C LEU A 294 -23.63 -14.02 22.97
N SER A 295 -24.65 -13.98 23.77
CA SER A 295 -25.73 -15.01 23.79
C SER A 295 -26.69 -14.89 22.60
N GLU A 296 -26.63 -13.79 21.86
CA GLU A 296 -27.47 -13.48 20.71
C GLU A 296 -26.90 -14.01 19.41
N VAL A 297 -27.76 -14.15 18.40
CA VAL A 297 -27.37 -14.41 16.99
C VAL A 297 -27.07 -13.07 16.38
N ASN A 298 -25.91 -12.51 16.70
CA ASN A 298 -25.48 -11.19 16.24
C ASN A 298 -23.97 -11.00 16.41
N ALA A 299 -23.39 -10.08 15.62
CA ALA A 299 -22.12 -9.43 15.89
C ALA A 299 -22.34 -7.92 15.75
N TYR A 300 -21.59 -7.09 16.45
CA TYR A 300 -21.74 -5.64 16.33
C TYR A 300 -20.51 -4.87 16.85
N TYR A 301 -20.31 -3.70 16.29
CA TYR A 301 -19.47 -2.62 16.82
C TYR A 301 -20.35 -1.56 17.52
N ASP A 302 -19.92 -1.03 18.68
CA ASP A 302 -20.69 -0.06 19.45
C ASP A 302 -19.97 1.28 19.72
N GLY A 303 -18.93 1.57 18.95
CA GLY A 303 -18.10 2.75 19.14
C GLY A 303 -16.93 2.56 20.12
N THR A 304 -16.96 1.49 20.94
CA THR A 304 -15.95 1.23 21.97
C THR A 304 -15.36 -0.17 21.93
N LYS A 305 -16.03 -1.09 21.29
CA LYS A 305 -15.65 -2.50 21.17
C LYS A 305 -16.39 -3.17 20.01
N THR A 306 -15.87 -4.30 19.56
CA THR A 306 -16.61 -5.27 18.77
C THR A 306 -17.09 -6.42 19.65
N THR A 307 -18.24 -7.04 19.33
CA THR A 307 -18.83 -8.13 20.11
C THR A 307 -19.38 -9.18 19.17
N TYR A 308 -19.06 -10.45 19.43
CA TYR A 308 -19.41 -11.57 18.57
C TYR A 308 -20.22 -12.60 19.32
N GLY A 309 -21.32 -13.01 18.72
CA GLY A 309 -22.23 -14.03 19.22
C GLY A 309 -22.07 -15.34 18.45
N ARG A 310 -23.18 -16.09 18.37
CA ARG A 310 -23.23 -17.44 17.80
C ARG A 310 -24.18 -17.52 16.62
N ALA A 311 -23.97 -18.48 15.72
CA ALA A 311 -24.93 -18.82 14.68
C ALA A 311 -26.28 -19.23 15.26
N GLN A 312 -27.37 -19.08 14.48
CA GLN A 312 -28.73 -19.38 14.90
C GLN A 312 -28.90 -20.85 15.37
N THR A 313 -28.16 -21.75 14.74
CA THR A 313 -28.14 -23.18 15.17
C THR A 313 -27.38 -23.40 16.47
N GLY A 314 -26.62 -22.42 16.95
CA GLY A 314 -25.69 -22.57 18.08
C GLY A 314 -24.47 -23.42 17.75
N SER A 315 -24.21 -23.70 16.48
CA SER A 315 -23.15 -24.62 16.05
C SER A 315 -21.74 -24.04 16.16
N ASN A 316 -21.60 -22.71 16.07
CA ASN A 316 -20.30 -22.01 16.07
C ASN A 316 -20.47 -20.54 16.44
N GLN A 317 -19.35 -19.89 16.75
CA GLN A 317 -19.26 -18.43 16.93
C GLN A 317 -19.19 -17.72 15.56
N LEU A 318 -19.67 -16.47 15.51
CA LEU A 318 -19.71 -15.63 14.30
C LEU A 318 -18.36 -14.91 14.11
N THR A 319 -17.30 -15.67 13.89
CA THR A 319 -15.93 -15.17 13.88
C THR A 319 -15.14 -15.54 12.59
N GLY A 320 -15.84 -15.65 11.44
CA GLY A 320 -15.22 -15.68 10.11
C GLY A 320 -14.40 -14.41 9.84
N ILE A 321 -13.46 -14.48 8.92
CA ILE A 321 -12.57 -13.33 8.60
C ILE A 321 -13.40 -12.11 8.21
N ASP A 322 -14.30 -12.29 7.28
CA ASP A 322 -15.17 -11.26 6.73
C ASP A 322 -16.10 -10.64 7.78
N VAL A 323 -16.71 -11.45 8.65
CA VAL A 323 -17.58 -10.96 9.73
C VAL A 323 -16.78 -10.17 10.76
N VAL A 324 -15.58 -10.64 11.12
CA VAL A 324 -14.75 -9.91 12.06
C VAL A 324 -14.27 -8.58 11.45
N ALA A 325 -13.80 -8.60 10.22
CA ALA A 325 -13.35 -7.40 9.54
C ALA A 325 -14.52 -6.45 9.20
N HIS A 326 -15.73 -6.96 9.01
CA HIS A 326 -16.94 -6.15 8.88
C HIS A 326 -17.16 -5.28 10.13
N GLU A 327 -17.09 -5.86 11.33
CA GLU A 327 -17.26 -5.11 12.57
C GLU A 327 -16.16 -4.06 12.79
N TYR A 328 -14.93 -4.35 12.38
CA TYR A 328 -13.85 -3.37 12.40
C TYR A 328 -13.96 -2.36 11.24
N GLY A 329 -14.60 -2.70 10.14
CA GLY A 329 -14.99 -1.78 9.09
C GLY A 329 -15.92 -0.66 9.59
N HIS A 330 -16.81 -0.96 10.55
CA HIS A 330 -17.58 0.04 11.25
C HIS A 330 -16.71 0.98 12.10
N GLU A 331 -15.66 0.47 12.76
CA GLU A 331 -14.69 1.31 13.44
C GLU A 331 -13.99 2.24 12.46
N ILE A 332 -13.53 1.73 11.32
CA ILE A 332 -12.88 2.55 10.28
C ILE A 332 -13.84 3.64 9.79
N PHE A 333 -15.10 3.29 9.52
CA PHE A 333 -16.11 4.25 9.11
C PHE A 333 -16.34 5.34 10.17
N ASP A 334 -16.44 4.97 11.43
CA ASP A 334 -16.68 5.88 12.55
C ASP A 334 -15.46 6.79 12.81
N ARG A 335 -14.23 6.25 12.68
CA ARG A 335 -12.98 6.98 12.91
C ARG A 335 -12.51 7.84 11.73
N THR A 336 -13.08 7.62 10.54
CA THR A 336 -12.85 8.54 9.41
C THR A 336 -13.68 9.81 9.54
N PRO A 337 -13.33 10.92 8.87
CA PRO A 337 -14.02 12.19 9.00
C PRO A 337 -15.54 12.07 8.84
N GLY A 338 -16.32 12.89 9.55
CA GLY A 338 -17.77 12.92 9.48
C GLY A 338 -18.49 11.84 10.28
N SER A 339 -17.76 10.91 10.92
CA SER A 339 -18.29 9.82 11.74
C SER A 339 -19.54 9.10 11.13
N SER A 340 -20.36 8.46 11.91
CA SER A 340 -21.61 7.83 11.44
C SER A 340 -22.73 8.85 11.35
N GLY A 341 -23.43 8.88 10.20
CA GLY A 341 -24.62 9.72 10.01
C GLY A 341 -25.89 9.09 10.62
N SER A 342 -27.04 9.70 10.34
CA SER A 342 -28.31 9.30 10.97
C SER A 342 -29.40 8.81 10.00
N SER A 343 -29.15 8.75 8.69
CA SER A 343 -30.11 8.25 7.70
C SER A 343 -29.93 6.76 7.44
N ASN A 344 -30.99 6.06 7.00
CA ASN A 344 -30.86 4.66 6.57
C ASN A 344 -29.89 4.49 5.42
N GLU A 345 -29.82 5.45 4.48
CA GLU A 345 -28.84 5.42 3.40
C GLU A 345 -27.40 5.50 3.95
N ASN A 346 -27.14 6.39 4.91
CA ASN A 346 -25.82 6.48 5.54
C ASN A 346 -25.51 5.20 6.33
N GLY A 347 -26.50 4.62 7.03
CA GLY A 347 -26.40 3.32 7.68
C GLY A 347 -26.02 2.22 6.69
N GLY A 348 -26.68 2.15 5.53
CA GLY A 348 -26.35 1.19 4.48
C GLY A 348 -24.94 1.38 3.91
N MET A 349 -24.48 2.61 3.78
CA MET A 349 -23.09 2.91 3.39
C MET A 349 -22.08 2.44 4.45
N ASN A 350 -22.43 2.51 5.72
CA ASN A 350 -21.63 2.00 6.83
C ASN A 350 -21.60 0.45 6.83
N GLU A 351 -22.75 -0.19 6.63
CA GLU A 351 -22.82 -1.66 6.46
C GLU A 351 -21.97 -2.14 5.29
N SER A 352 -22.12 -1.51 4.13
CA SER A 352 -21.30 -1.81 2.97
C SER A 352 -19.79 -1.55 3.20
N THR A 353 -19.45 -0.59 4.05
CA THR A 353 -18.03 -0.38 4.43
C THR A 353 -17.50 -1.59 5.18
N GLY A 354 -18.28 -2.14 6.11
CA GLY A 354 -17.98 -3.40 6.78
C GLY A 354 -17.73 -4.53 5.76
N ASP A 355 -18.67 -4.76 4.85
CA ASP A 355 -18.56 -5.81 3.83
C ASP A 355 -17.35 -5.63 2.91
N ILE A 356 -17.06 -4.40 2.50
CA ILE A 356 -15.89 -4.07 1.67
C ILE A 356 -14.59 -4.41 2.41
N PHE A 357 -14.45 -4.01 3.69
CA PHE A 357 -13.27 -4.36 4.47
C PHE A 357 -13.21 -5.84 4.81
N GLY A 358 -14.35 -6.53 4.96
CA GLY A 358 -14.45 -7.98 5.02
C GLY A 358 -13.77 -8.64 3.82
N ALA A 359 -14.27 -8.37 2.62
CA ALA A 359 -13.71 -8.93 1.38
C ALA A 359 -12.24 -8.55 1.15
N LEU A 360 -11.85 -7.30 1.45
CA LEU A 360 -10.45 -6.85 1.37
C LEU A 360 -9.54 -7.64 2.30
N THR A 361 -10.01 -7.93 3.52
CA THR A 361 -9.24 -8.63 4.55
C THR A 361 -9.08 -10.10 4.20
N GLU A 362 -10.11 -10.75 3.68
CA GLU A 362 -10.00 -12.12 3.16
C GLU A 362 -8.98 -12.23 2.04
N HIS A 363 -9.05 -11.36 1.04
CA HIS A 363 -8.11 -11.34 -0.07
C HIS A 363 -6.67 -11.05 0.39
N TYR A 364 -6.50 -10.24 1.43
CA TYR A 364 -5.18 -10.00 2.02
C TYR A 364 -4.70 -11.21 2.83
N ALA A 365 -5.56 -11.80 3.64
CA ALA A 365 -5.23 -12.96 4.48
C ALA A 365 -4.94 -14.20 3.65
N ASN A 366 -5.67 -14.39 2.56
CA ASN A 366 -5.58 -15.54 1.64
C ASN A 366 -5.49 -16.87 2.41
N ASN A 367 -6.40 -17.06 3.37
CA ASN A 367 -6.40 -18.23 4.24
C ASN A 367 -6.99 -19.45 3.50
N PRO A 368 -6.32 -20.60 3.47
CA PRO A 368 -6.83 -21.79 2.77
C PRO A 368 -8.12 -22.38 3.39
N ASN A 369 -8.44 -22.06 4.64
CA ASN A 369 -9.69 -22.47 5.31
C ASN A 369 -10.85 -21.50 5.02
N ASP A 370 -10.54 -20.31 4.54
CA ASP A 370 -11.48 -19.24 4.19
C ASP A 370 -11.00 -18.60 2.89
N THR A 371 -11.43 -19.20 1.77
CA THR A 371 -10.97 -18.80 0.43
C THR A 371 -11.58 -17.45 0.07
N PRO A 372 -10.76 -16.45 -0.30
CA PRO A 372 -11.26 -15.11 -0.57
C PRO A 372 -12.33 -15.05 -1.65
N ASP A 373 -13.43 -14.42 -1.34
CA ASP A 373 -14.52 -14.19 -2.30
C ASP A 373 -15.25 -12.84 -2.05
N TYR A 374 -16.50 -12.71 -2.44
CA TYR A 374 -17.32 -11.51 -2.30
C TYR A 374 -18.72 -11.85 -1.75
N THR A 375 -18.81 -12.93 -1.02
CA THR A 375 -19.96 -13.24 -0.17
C THR A 375 -19.63 -12.85 1.28
N VAL A 376 -20.62 -12.63 2.10
CA VAL A 376 -20.42 -12.20 3.48
C VAL A 376 -21.03 -13.22 4.41
N GLY A 377 -20.27 -13.75 5.35
CA GLY A 377 -20.73 -14.66 6.38
C GLY A 377 -21.00 -16.08 5.88
N GLU A 378 -20.45 -16.51 4.73
CA GLU A 378 -20.68 -17.86 4.19
C GLU A 378 -20.08 -18.96 5.09
N LYS A 379 -18.93 -18.66 5.77
CA LYS A 379 -18.28 -19.61 6.69
C LYS A 379 -18.98 -19.75 8.03
N VAL A 380 -19.61 -18.68 8.49
CA VAL A 380 -20.24 -18.71 9.81
C VAL A 380 -21.63 -19.35 9.82
N ASN A 381 -22.22 -19.56 8.62
CA ASN A 381 -23.55 -20.17 8.49
C ASN A 381 -24.57 -19.53 9.43
N PHE A 382 -24.72 -18.22 9.34
CA PHE A 382 -25.38 -17.35 10.31
C PHE A 382 -26.80 -17.85 10.67
N PHE A 383 -27.61 -18.13 9.63
CA PHE A 383 -28.98 -18.59 9.78
C PHE A 383 -29.13 -20.13 9.81
N GLY A 384 -28.05 -20.88 9.61
CA GLY A 384 -28.07 -22.34 9.59
C GLY A 384 -28.62 -22.95 8.29
N ASP A 385 -28.72 -22.15 7.22
CA ASP A 385 -29.24 -22.55 5.91
C ASP A 385 -28.13 -22.78 4.87
N GLY A 386 -26.87 -22.63 5.28
CA GLY A 386 -25.68 -22.80 4.44
C GLY A 386 -25.48 -21.69 3.42
N LYS A 387 -26.11 -20.54 3.59
CA LYS A 387 -26.01 -19.39 2.69
C LYS A 387 -25.24 -18.25 3.33
N PRO A 388 -24.62 -17.37 2.52
CA PRO A 388 -24.05 -16.13 3.03
C PRO A 388 -25.15 -15.18 3.55
N ILE A 389 -24.76 -14.24 4.38
CA ILE A 389 -25.64 -13.19 4.91
C ILE A 389 -25.94 -12.18 3.79
N ARG A 390 -24.94 -11.83 2.98
CA ARG A 390 -25.03 -10.89 1.85
C ARG A 390 -24.19 -11.38 0.69
N ASN A 391 -24.45 -10.81 -0.48
CA ASN A 391 -23.72 -11.09 -1.72
C ASN A 391 -23.34 -9.78 -2.39
N MET A 392 -22.05 -9.53 -2.58
CA MET A 392 -21.59 -8.24 -3.10
C MET A 392 -21.67 -8.16 -4.64
N TYR A 393 -21.49 -9.28 -5.36
CA TYR A 393 -21.54 -9.25 -6.83
C TYR A 393 -22.97 -9.24 -7.41
N ASN A 394 -23.93 -9.67 -6.64
CA ASN A 394 -25.35 -9.61 -6.98
C ASN A 394 -26.20 -9.63 -5.70
N PRO A 395 -26.37 -8.50 -5.02
CA PRO A 395 -27.07 -8.41 -3.74
C PRO A 395 -28.46 -9.08 -3.72
N SER A 396 -29.20 -9.02 -4.83
CA SER A 396 -30.54 -9.62 -4.89
C SER A 396 -30.59 -11.15 -4.79
N LEU A 397 -29.45 -11.84 -4.80
CA LEU A 397 -29.38 -13.28 -4.54
C LEU A 397 -29.64 -13.64 -3.08
N VAL A 398 -29.51 -12.68 -2.16
CA VAL A 398 -29.80 -12.85 -0.75
C VAL A 398 -30.82 -11.80 -0.31
N GLY A 399 -31.91 -12.21 0.30
CA GLY A 399 -32.93 -11.32 0.85
C GLY A 399 -33.66 -10.41 -0.14
N ASN A 400 -33.40 -10.51 -1.45
CA ASN A 400 -33.77 -9.53 -2.47
C ASN A 400 -33.23 -8.13 -2.22
N ASP A 401 -32.03 -8.03 -1.67
CA ASP A 401 -31.35 -6.75 -1.40
C ASP A 401 -31.19 -5.95 -2.69
N PRO A 402 -31.29 -4.62 -2.64
CA PRO A 402 -31.18 -3.78 -3.83
C PRO A 402 -29.84 -3.91 -4.54
N ASN A 403 -29.82 -4.27 -5.81
CA ASN A 403 -28.63 -4.19 -6.66
C ASN A 403 -28.34 -2.76 -7.10
N CYS A 404 -29.36 -1.92 -7.16
CA CYS A 404 -29.32 -0.65 -7.88
C CYS A 404 -29.73 0.51 -6.96
N TYR A 405 -29.01 1.60 -7.02
CA TYR A 405 -29.31 2.82 -6.25
C TYR A 405 -30.78 3.29 -6.36
N PRO A 406 -31.40 3.32 -7.58
CA PRO A 406 -32.79 3.74 -7.71
C PRO A 406 -33.82 2.83 -6.98
N GLN A 407 -33.43 1.66 -6.50
CA GLN A 407 -34.28 0.76 -5.73
C GLN A 407 -34.31 1.13 -4.23
N LEU A 408 -33.38 1.99 -3.78
CA LEU A 408 -33.37 2.47 -2.40
C LEU A 408 -34.53 3.42 -2.11
N THR A 409 -35.09 3.29 -0.94
CA THR A 409 -36.09 4.19 -0.36
C THR A 409 -35.63 4.67 1.01
N SER A 410 -36.24 5.71 1.54
CA SER A 410 -35.95 6.19 2.90
C SER A 410 -36.31 5.16 3.98
N GLY A 411 -37.09 4.13 3.66
CA GLY A 411 -37.47 3.04 4.53
C GLY A 411 -36.69 1.73 4.31
N THR A 412 -35.77 1.71 3.34
CA THR A 412 -34.92 0.52 3.12
C THR A 412 -34.09 0.26 4.37
N GLU A 413 -34.15 -0.97 4.88
CA GLU A 413 -33.39 -1.39 6.06
C GLU A 413 -31.89 -1.26 5.80
N VAL A 414 -31.09 -0.93 6.80
CA VAL A 414 -29.67 -0.54 6.61
C VAL A 414 -28.81 -1.64 6.00
N HIS A 415 -29.00 -2.91 6.40
CA HIS A 415 -28.23 -4.02 5.82
C HIS A 415 -28.61 -4.27 4.35
N ALA A 416 -29.90 -4.16 4.00
CA ALA A 416 -30.33 -4.21 2.61
C ALA A 416 -29.85 -2.99 1.81
N ALA A 417 -29.78 -1.81 2.45
CA ALA A 417 -29.29 -0.58 1.81
C ALA A 417 -27.79 -0.60 1.50
N ALA A 418 -27.03 -1.57 2.01
CA ALA A 418 -25.63 -1.82 1.64
C ALA A 418 -25.47 -2.28 0.18
N GLY A 419 -26.50 -2.89 -0.40
CA GLY A 419 -26.43 -3.57 -1.68
C GLY A 419 -25.82 -2.77 -2.82
N PRO A 420 -26.27 -1.54 -3.16
CA PRO A 420 -25.74 -0.78 -4.28
C PRO A 420 -24.26 -0.42 -4.15
N GLN A 421 -23.73 -0.15 -2.94
CA GLN A 421 -22.31 0.12 -2.74
C GLN A 421 -21.48 -1.17 -2.77
N ASN A 422 -21.97 -2.27 -2.23
CA ASN A 422 -21.35 -3.59 -2.35
C ASN A 422 -21.20 -3.98 -3.83
N HIS A 423 -22.28 -3.83 -4.59
CA HIS A 423 -22.33 -4.09 -6.01
C HIS A 423 -21.36 -3.20 -6.80
N TRP A 424 -21.33 -1.89 -6.48
CA TRP A 424 -20.35 -0.97 -7.05
C TRP A 424 -18.92 -1.42 -6.77
N PHE A 425 -18.62 -1.84 -5.54
CA PHE A 425 -17.26 -2.25 -5.17
C PHE A 425 -16.80 -3.48 -5.95
N TYR A 426 -17.69 -4.50 -6.06
CA TYR A 426 -17.39 -5.68 -6.88
C TYR A 426 -17.13 -5.32 -8.34
N LEU A 427 -18.03 -4.54 -8.95
CA LEU A 427 -17.87 -4.09 -10.33
C LEU A 427 -16.59 -3.29 -10.54
N LEU A 428 -16.19 -2.48 -9.58
CA LEU A 428 -14.93 -1.75 -9.63
C LEU A 428 -13.71 -2.67 -9.49
N ALA A 429 -13.79 -3.64 -8.58
CA ALA A 429 -12.68 -4.56 -8.34
C ALA A 429 -12.49 -5.55 -9.49
N GLU A 430 -13.57 -6.22 -9.91
CA GLU A 430 -13.51 -7.37 -10.79
C GLU A 430 -14.09 -7.09 -12.19
N GLY A 431 -15.01 -6.17 -12.29
CA GLY A 431 -15.77 -5.92 -13.53
C GLY A 431 -17.06 -6.71 -13.61
N SER A 432 -17.81 -6.50 -14.71
CA SER A 432 -19.10 -7.19 -14.93
C SER A 432 -18.95 -8.63 -15.40
N ASN A 433 -17.85 -8.98 -16.07
CA ASN A 433 -17.55 -10.31 -16.60
C ASN A 433 -16.06 -10.64 -16.40
N PRO A 434 -15.63 -10.93 -15.17
CA PRO A 434 -14.20 -11.00 -14.84
C PRO A 434 -13.48 -12.22 -15.41
N GLY A 435 -14.19 -13.32 -15.70
CA GLY A 435 -13.56 -14.60 -16.08
C GLY A 435 -12.85 -15.28 -14.89
N GLY A 436 -11.99 -16.26 -15.20
CA GLY A 436 -11.15 -16.92 -14.19
C GLY A 436 -11.90 -17.63 -13.05
N GLY A 437 -13.16 -18.00 -13.26
CA GLY A 437 -14.01 -18.64 -12.25
C GLY A 437 -14.73 -17.66 -11.32
N LYS A 438 -14.47 -16.35 -11.41
CA LYS A 438 -15.20 -15.34 -10.65
C LYS A 438 -16.60 -15.12 -11.22
N PRO A 439 -17.61 -14.83 -10.36
CA PRO A 439 -18.99 -14.67 -10.83
C PRO A 439 -19.15 -13.40 -11.68
N SER A 440 -20.01 -13.50 -12.70
CA SER A 440 -20.48 -12.32 -13.43
C SER A 440 -21.44 -11.51 -12.58
N SER A 441 -21.42 -10.20 -12.77
CA SER A 441 -22.21 -9.23 -12.02
C SER A 441 -23.15 -8.47 -12.95
N PRO A 442 -24.44 -8.31 -12.61
CA PRO A 442 -25.41 -7.62 -13.47
C PRO A 442 -25.13 -6.12 -13.51
N ILE A 443 -25.64 -5.46 -14.54
CA ILE A 443 -25.61 -4.00 -14.67
C ILE A 443 -27.05 -3.48 -14.60
N CYS A 444 -27.26 -2.45 -13.81
CA CYS A 444 -28.58 -1.82 -13.65
C CYS A 444 -29.05 -1.15 -14.95
N SER A 445 -30.35 -1.06 -15.13
CA SER A 445 -30.96 -0.44 -16.32
C SER A 445 -30.43 0.99 -16.56
N GLY A 446 -30.01 1.29 -17.78
CA GLY A 446 -29.40 2.57 -18.15
C GLY A 446 -27.91 2.67 -17.85
N GLY A 447 -27.29 1.65 -17.28
CA GLY A 447 -25.85 1.57 -17.07
C GLY A 447 -25.05 1.29 -18.35
N PRO A 448 -23.71 1.22 -18.27
CA PRO A 448 -22.85 0.89 -19.43
C PRO A 448 -23.05 -0.57 -19.86
N SER A 449 -22.63 -0.91 -21.07
CA SER A 449 -22.73 -2.30 -21.58
C SER A 449 -21.82 -3.28 -20.83
N SER A 450 -20.74 -2.80 -20.24
CA SER A 450 -19.80 -3.56 -19.41
C SER A 450 -19.01 -2.65 -18.50
N VAL A 451 -18.43 -3.23 -17.43
CA VAL A 451 -17.47 -2.58 -16.54
C VAL A 451 -16.20 -3.43 -16.56
N THR A 452 -15.05 -2.77 -16.70
CA THR A 452 -13.74 -3.40 -16.55
C THR A 452 -13.22 -3.12 -15.14
N GLY A 453 -12.87 -4.18 -14.41
CA GLY A 453 -12.35 -4.07 -13.06
C GLY A 453 -10.91 -3.52 -13.03
N ILE A 454 -10.53 -2.91 -11.92
CA ILE A 454 -9.18 -2.37 -11.69
C ILE A 454 -8.36 -3.19 -10.70
N GLY A 455 -8.89 -4.29 -10.20
CA GLY A 455 -8.32 -5.14 -9.17
C GLY A 455 -8.68 -4.66 -7.74
N ILE A 456 -8.88 -5.62 -6.84
CA ILE A 456 -9.40 -5.37 -5.49
C ILE A 456 -8.53 -4.40 -4.68
N GLN A 457 -7.20 -4.52 -4.78
CA GLN A 457 -6.27 -3.64 -4.05
C GLN A 457 -6.40 -2.17 -4.48
N LYS A 458 -6.51 -1.90 -5.80
CA LYS A 458 -6.74 -0.54 -6.29
C LYS A 458 -8.14 -0.03 -5.91
N ALA A 459 -9.15 -0.89 -6.02
CA ALA A 459 -10.53 -0.55 -5.63
C ALA A 459 -10.61 -0.18 -4.14
N GLY A 460 -10.00 -0.99 -3.28
CA GLY A 460 -9.91 -0.72 -1.84
C GLY A 460 -9.16 0.58 -1.52
N LYS A 461 -8.06 0.86 -2.23
CA LYS A 461 -7.30 2.10 -2.04
C LYS A 461 -8.09 3.35 -2.48
N VAL A 462 -8.84 3.25 -3.56
CA VAL A 462 -9.77 4.31 -4.00
C VAL A 462 -10.85 4.53 -2.94
N PHE A 463 -11.43 3.45 -2.41
CA PHE A 463 -12.46 3.52 -1.39
C PHE A 463 -11.95 4.12 -0.08
N MET A 464 -10.81 3.64 0.43
CA MET A 464 -10.18 4.22 1.63
C MET A 464 -9.88 5.70 1.47
N GLY A 465 -9.33 6.11 0.31
CA GLY A 465 -9.09 7.53 0.01
C GLY A 465 -10.37 8.36 -0.03
N ALA A 466 -11.50 7.78 -0.42
CA ALA A 466 -12.80 8.45 -0.39
C ALA A 466 -13.35 8.58 1.04
N LEU A 467 -13.17 7.56 1.89
CA LEU A 467 -13.55 7.63 3.31
C LEU A 467 -12.82 8.76 4.05
N LEU A 468 -11.57 9.06 3.67
CA LEU A 468 -10.82 10.20 4.24
C LEU A 468 -11.38 11.57 3.82
N MET A 469 -12.29 11.62 2.82
CA MET A 469 -13.02 12.80 2.40
C MET A 469 -14.49 12.79 2.86
N LYS A 470 -14.87 11.79 3.65
CA LYS A 470 -16.25 11.62 4.15
C LYS A 470 -16.65 12.78 5.05
N THR A 471 -17.94 13.13 5.01
CA THR A 471 -18.57 14.11 5.91
C THR A 471 -19.78 13.49 6.58
N SER A 472 -20.36 14.17 7.57
CA SER A 472 -21.57 13.71 8.26
C SER A 472 -22.82 13.58 7.36
N SER A 473 -22.78 14.11 6.15
CA SER A 473 -23.83 13.96 5.12
C SER A 473 -23.48 12.91 4.07
N TRP A 474 -22.67 11.89 4.44
CA TRP A 474 -22.24 10.84 3.54
C TRP A 474 -23.41 10.04 2.98
N ASN A 475 -23.44 9.88 1.67
CA ASN A 475 -24.43 9.13 0.91
C ASN A 475 -23.81 8.68 -0.41
N HIS A 476 -24.54 7.90 -1.22
CA HIS A 476 -24.01 7.39 -2.51
C HIS A 476 -23.56 8.51 -3.46
N LEU A 477 -24.23 9.65 -3.47
CA LEU A 477 -23.88 10.79 -4.33
C LEU A 477 -22.55 11.42 -3.88
N ALA A 478 -22.34 11.56 -2.58
CA ALA A 478 -21.09 12.04 -2.00
C ALA A 478 -19.96 11.02 -2.21
N ALA A 479 -20.22 9.73 -2.00
CA ALA A 479 -19.26 8.66 -2.22
C ALA A 479 -18.81 8.60 -3.69
N ARG A 480 -19.75 8.77 -4.64
CA ARG A 480 -19.40 8.87 -6.05
C ARG A 480 -18.38 10.01 -6.30
N LYS A 481 -18.64 11.20 -5.80
CA LYS A 481 -17.72 12.35 -5.96
C LYS A 481 -16.37 12.07 -5.33
N ALA A 482 -16.35 11.57 -4.10
CA ALA A 482 -15.12 11.32 -3.36
C ALA A 482 -14.28 10.20 -4.00
N THR A 483 -14.90 9.10 -4.45
CA THR A 483 -14.19 8.00 -5.11
C THR A 483 -13.63 8.39 -6.47
N LEU A 484 -14.34 9.23 -7.26
CA LEU A 484 -13.80 9.81 -8.49
C LEU A 484 -12.57 10.68 -8.20
N THR A 485 -12.64 11.51 -7.17
CA THR A 485 -11.52 12.38 -6.75
C THR A 485 -10.34 11.52 -6.27
N SER A 486 -10.60 10.50 -5.43
CA SER A 486 -9.59 9.56 -4.95
C SER A 486 -8.91 8.84 -6.11
N ALA A 487 -9.68 8.27 -7.04
CA ALA A 487 -9.15 7.55 -8.19
C ALA A 487 -8.31 8.46 -9.11
N LYS A 488 -8.83 9.66 -9.41
CA LYS A 488 -8.13 10.63 -10.27
C LYS A 488 -6.79 11.05 -9.69
N ASN A 489 -6.76 11.35 -8.39
CA ASN A 489 -5.54 11.80 -7.71
C ASN A 489 -4.53 10.66 -7.52
N THR A 490 -4.99 9.44 -7.24
CA THR A 490 -4.12 8.31 -6.94
C THR A 490 -3.60 7.62 -8.21
N TYR A 491 -4.46 7.46 -9.23
CA TYR A 491 -4.15 6.63 -10.40
C TYR A 491 -4.29 7.35 -11.74
N GLY A 492 -5.08 8.40 -11.82
CA GLY A 492 -5.30 9.17 -13.04
C GLY A 492 -6.61 8.87 -13.75
N SER A 493 -6.63 9.12 -15.07
CA SER A 493 -7.88 9.12 -15.85
C SER A 493 -8.49 7.73 -16.04
N VAL A 494 -7.68 6.70 -16.17
CA VAL A 494 -8.15 5.32 -16.47
C VAL A 494 -8.98 4.79 -15.30
N GLU A 495 -8.42 4.77 -14.12
CA GLU A 495 -9.10 4.27 -12.92
C GLU A 495 -10.27 5.19 -12.52
N CYS A 496 -10.13 6.51 -12.69
CA CYS A 496 -11.25 7.44 -12.48
C CYS A 496 -12.44 7.11 -13.39
N ASN A 497 -12.19 6.82 -14.68
CA ASN A 497 -13.25 6.42 -15.61
C ASN A 497 -13.84 5.04 -15.25
N ALA A 498 -13.04 4.11 -14.72
CA ALA A 498 -13.54 2.83 -14.22
C ALA A 498 -14.46 3.02 -13.00
N VAL A 499 -14.09 3.88 -12.06
CA VAL A 499 -14.96 4.27 -10.92
C VAL A 499 -16.26 4.88 -11.42
N LYS A 500 -16.19 5.78 -12.40
CA LYS A 500 -17.37 6.39 -13.01
C LYS A 500 -18.28 5.36 -13.67
N ALA A 501 -17.70 4.42 -14.41
CA ALA A 501 -18.44 3.34 -15.05
C ALA A 501 -19.12 2.43 -14.02
N ALA A 502 -18.43 2.06 -12.94
CA ALA A 502 -18.99 1.25 -11.86
C ALA A 502 -20.17 1.95 -11.17
N TRP A 503 -20.08 3.26 -10.86
CA TRP A 503 -21.21 4.01 -10.29
C TRP A 503 -22.39 4.12 -11.27
N ASN A 504 -22.12 4.32 -12.55
CA ASN A 504 -23.17 4.30 -13.58
C ASN A 504 -23.82 2.92 -13.69
N ALA A 505 -23.06 1.85 -13.50
CA ALA A 505 -23.55 0.48 -13.57
C ALA A 505 -24.54 0.14 -12.45
N VAL A 506 -24.40 0.76 -11.27
CA VAL A 506 -25.36 0.60 -10.18
C VAL A 506 -26.41 1.72 -10.11
N GLY A 507 -26.43 2.62 -11.11
CA GLY A 507 -27.47 3.64 -11.27
C GLY A 507 -27.32 4.86 -10.38
N VAL A 508 -26.17 5.12 -9.80
CA VAL A 508 -25.90 6.38 -9.07
C VAL A 508 -25.66 7.48 -10.08
N PRO A 509 -26.48 8.56 -10.13
CA PRO A 509 -26.40 9.58 -11.17
C PRO A 509 -25.17 10.47 -11.04
N ALA A 510 -24.71 11.00 -12.18
CA ALA A 510 -23.65 12.01 -12.22
C ALA A 510 -23.99 13.24 -11.38
N GLN A 511 -23.00 13.80 -10.70
CA GLN A 511 -23.16 14.93 -9.81
C GLN A 511 -22.56 16.20 -10.38
N SER A 512 -23.21 17.34 -10.13
CA SER A 512 -22.61 18.65 -10.44
C SER A 512 -21.30 18.82 -9.66
N GLY A 513 -20.24 19.24 -10.37
CA GLY A 513 -18.92 19.43 -9.79
C GLY A 513 -18.22 18.13 -9.36
N GLU A 514 -18.62 16.95 -9.89
CA GLU A 514 -17.78 15.73 -9.76
C GLU A 514 -16.48 15.91 -10.53
N THR A 515 -15.44 15.21 -10.07
CA THR A 515 -14.12 15.27 -10.70
C THR A 515 -14.21 14.88 -12.17
N ASP A 516 -13.69 15.72 -13.03
CA ASP A 516 -13.52 15.39 -14.44
C ASP A 516 -12.39 14.36 -14.58
N CYS A 517 -12.76 13.15 -14.93
CA CYS A 517 -11.79 12.09 -15.20
C CYS A 517 -10.90 12.38 -16.42
N GLY A 518 -11.25 13.39 -17.22
CA GLY A 518 -10.69 13.61 -18.53
C GLY A 518 -11.34 12.68 -19.55
N GLY A 519 -11.33 13.08 -20.82
CA GLY A 519 -11.84 12.23 -21.90
C GLY A 519 -11.17 10.86 -21.87
N THR A 520 -11.87 9.85 -22.38
CA THR A 520 -11.26 8.56 -22.65
C THR A 520 -10.03 8.82 -23.50
N THR A 521 -8.84 8.72 -22.89
CA THR A 521 -7.62 8.70 -23.70
C THR A 521 -7.83 7.61 -24.73
N THR A 522 -7.61 7.92 -25.99
CA THR A 522 -7.60 6.89 -27.05
C THR A 522 -6.80 5.71 -26.51
N PRO A 523 -7.31 4.46 -26.60
CA PRO A 523 -6.55 3.33 -26.10
C PRO A 523 -5.13 3.38 -26.67
N ASP A 524 -4.16 3.32 -25.79
CA ASP A 524 -2.76 3.36 -26.16
C ASP A 524 -1.95 2.36 -25.31
N PHE A 525 -0.77 2.00 -25.78
CA PHE A 525 0.07 1.01 -25.14
C PHE A 525 1.54 1.34 -25.37
N SER A 526 2.42 0.70 -24.62
CA SER A 526 3.86 0.70 -24.86
C SER A 526 4.38 -0.72 -25.08
N LEU A 527 5.54 -0.83 -25.72
CA LEU A 527 6.27 -2.07 -25.93
C LEU A 527 7.61 -2.02 -25.22
N ALA A 528 8.04 -3.16 -24.68
CA ALA A 528 9.40 -3.35 -24.17
C ALA A 528 9.86 -4.77 -24.48
N LEU A 529 11.17 -4.93 -24.74
CA LEU A 529 11.79 -6.24 -24.96
C LEU A 529 12.67 -6.62 -23.78
N ASN A 530 12.60 -7.87 -23.37
CA ASN A 530 13.47 -8.42 -22.34
C ASN A 530 13.93 -9.84 -22.71
N PRO A 531 15.23 -10.02 -23.05
CA PRO A 531 16.24 -8.99 -23.33
C PRO A 531 15.99 -8.24 -24.65
N SER A 532 16.51 -7.01 -24.78
CA SER A 532 16.40 -6.19 -26.01
C SER A 532 17.44 -6.53 -27.10
N SER A 533 18.30 -7.50 -26.81
CA SER A 533 19.32 -8.01 -27.74
C SER A 533 19.56 -9.51 -27.50
N GLY A 534 20.19 -10.15 -28.48
CA GLY A 534 20.60 -11.54 -28.34
C GLY A 534 21.64 -11.93 -29.36
N SER A 535 22.53 -12.86 -28.98
CA SER A 535 23.56 -13.43 -29.83
C SER A 535 23.24 -14.88 -30.12
N VAL A 536 23.40 -15.30 -31.35
CA VAL A 536 23.08 -16.67 -31.78
C VAL A 536 23.97 -17.10 -32.92
N GLN A 537 24.32 -18.40 -32.97
CA GLN A 537 25.03 -18.99 -34.11
C GLN A 537 24.07 -19.19 -35.28
N ALA A 538 24.59 -19.12 -36.51
CA ALA A 538 23.83 -19.52 -37.69
C ALA A 538 23.35 -20.98 -37.54
N GLY A 539 22.08 -21.23 -37.76
CA GLY A 539 21.40 -22.53 -37.59
C GLY A 539 20.66 -22.67 -36.25
N ALA A 540 20.77 -21.71 -35.33
CA ALA A 540 20.11 -21.76 -34.01
C ALA A 540 19.05 -20.64 -33.83
N SER A 541 18.41 -20.59 -32.69
CA SER A 541 17.39 -19.60 -32.34
C SER A 541 17.67 -18.91 -31.01
N VAL A 542 17.16 -17.70 -30.86
CA VAL A 542 17.18 -16.94 -29.60
C VAL A 542 15.79 -16.38 -29.34
N THR A 543 15.45 -16.20 -28.07
CA THR A 543 14.13 -15.70 -27.64
C THR A 543 14.24 -14.40 -26.88
N SER A 544 13.17 -13.61 -26.92
CA SER A 544 12.97 -12.43 -26.10
C SER A 544 11.50 -12.33 -25.71
N THR A 545 11.22 -11.80 -24.55
CA THR A 545 9.84 -11.50 -24.11
C THR A 545 9.45 -10.10 -24.57
N VAL A 546 8.36 -10.01 -25.33
CA VAL A 546 7.74 -8.72 -25.69
C VAL A 546 6.70 -8.41 -24.61
N ASN A 547 6.97 -7.43 -23.79
CA ASN A 547 6.06 -6.94 -22.75
C ASN A 547 5.24 -5.77 -23.33
N THR A 548 3.95 -5.77 -23.08
CA THR A 548 3.07 -4.66 -23.39
C THR A 548 2.53 -4.04 -22.11
N SER A 549 2.32 -2.73 -22.09
CA SER A 549 1.68 -2.01 -20.97
C SER A 549 0.65 -1.04 -21.52
N THR A 550 -0.54 -0.98 -20.92
CA THR A 550 -1.56 0.01 -21.29
C THR A 550 -1.09 1.39 -20.80
N THR A 551 -0.95 2.35 -21.71
CA THR A 551 -0.51 3.74 -21.41
C THR A 551 -1.65 4.75 -21.56
N GLY A 552 -2.74 4.38 -22.22
CA GLY A 552 -3.92 5.21 -22.40
C GLY A 552 -5.17 4.39 -22.65
N GLY A 553 -6.32 4.89 -22.23
CA GLY A 553 -7.62 4.24 -22.43
C GLY A 553 -7.76 2.88 -21.74
N SER A 554 -8.63 2.05 -22.27
CA SER A 554 -8.80 0.65 -21.85
C SER A 554 -7.76 -0.27 -22.51
N ALA A 555 -7.49 -1.40 -21.85
CA ALA A 555 -6.66 -2.45 -22.45
C ALA A 555 -7.22 -2.87 -23.82
N GLN A 556 -6.33 -3.07 -24.79
CA GLN A 556 -6.66 -3.35 -26.18
C GLN A 556 -5.87 -4.52 -26.73
N THR A 557 -6.38 -5.14 -27.79
CA THR A 557 -5.63 -6.16 -28.53
C THR A 557 -4.49 -5.50 -29.29
N VAL A 558 -3.27 -5.99 -29.09
CA VAL A 558 -2.04 -5.57 -29.78
C VAL A 558 -1.56 -6.71 -30.65
N GLN A 559 -1.57 -6.51 -31.95
CA GLN A 559 -1.00 -7.44 -32.94
C GLN A 559 0.50 -7.21 -33.02
N LEU A 560 1.30 -8.28 -32.93
CA LEU A 560 2.76 -8.21 -32.98
C LEU A 560 3.28 -8.64 -34.36
N SER A 561 4.23 -7.89 -34.88
CA SER A 561 4.93 -8.19 -36.12
C SER A 561 6.39 -7.74 -36.02
N ALA A 562 7.22 -8.22 -36.93
CA ALA A 562 8.62 -7.82 -37.03
C ALA A 562 9.03 -7.49 -38.47
N SER A 563 9.96 -6.56 -38.60
CA SER A 563 10.55 -6.17 -39.88
C SER A 563 12.05 -5.89 -39.73
N GLY A 564 12.77 -5.76 -40.85
CA GLY A 564 14.22 -5.50 -40.83
C GLY A 564 15.09 -6.73 -40.56
N ALA A 565 14.51 -7.92 -40.43
CA ALA A 565 15.26 -9.16 -40.31
C ALA A 565 16.07 -9.42 -41.63
N PRO A 566 17.35 -9.81 -41.55
CA PRO A 566 18.14 -10.09 -42.74
C PRO A 566 17.71 -11.40 -43.40
N SER A 567 18.18 -11.62 -44.64
CA SER A 567 17.93 -12.89 -45.34
C SER A 567 18.38 -14.08 -44.49
N GLY A 568 17.55 -15.10 -44.37
CA GLY A 568 17.78 -16.27 -43.53
C GLY A 568 17.37 -16.14 -42.06
N VAL A 569 16.78 -15.01 -41.63
CA VAL A 569 16.25 -14.83 -40.30
C VAL A 569 14.74 -14.73 -40.35
N THR A 570 14.04 -15.54 -39.52
CA THR A 570 12.59 -15.48 -39.33
C THR A 570 12.28 -15.13 -37.88
N VAL A 571 11.24 -14.30 -37.70
CA VAL A 571 10.77 -13.87 -36.37
C VAL A 571 9.31 -14.32 -36.21
N SER A 572 9.02 -14.95 -35.09
CA SER A 572 7.65 -15.38 -34.73
C SER A 572 7.30 -14.96 -33.33
N PHE A 573 6.01 -14.81 -33.06
CA PHE A 573 5.47 -14.42 -31.75
C PHE A 573 4.48 -15.47 -31.25
N SER A 574 4.56 -15.84 -29.99
CA SER A 574 3.62 -16.77 -29.37
C SER A 574 3.16 -16.23 -28.01
N PRO A 575 1.87 -15.77 -27.92
CA PRO A 575 0.88 -15.59 -29.00
C PRO A 575 1.23 -14.42 -29.95
N ALA A 576 0.74 -14.44 -31.18
CA ALA A 576 0.95 -13.38 -32.17
C ALA A 576 0.16 -12.08 -31.85
N SER A 577 -0.82 -12.16 -30.97
CA SER A 577 -1.53 -11.00 -30.41
C SER A 577 -1.75 -11.16 -28.93
N VAL A 578 -1.66 -10.05 -28.18
CA VAL A 578 -1.85 -10.00 -26.74
C VAL A 578 -2.78 -8.85 -26.38
N THR A 579 -3.44 -8.96 -25.24
CA THR A 579 -4.07 -7.79 -24.60
C THR A 579 -2.99 -6.92 -23.97
N SER A 580 -3.03 -5.59 -24.16
CA SER A 580 -2.07 -4.67 -23.53
C SER A 580 -2.06 -4.83 -22.01
N GLY A 581 -0.88 -4.98 -21.44
CA GLY A 581 -0.65 -5.43 -20.06
C GLY A 581 -0.19 -6.89 -19.96
N SER A 582 -0.24 -7.65 -21.08
CA SER A 582 0.26 -9.02 -21.16
C SER A 582 1.54 -9.10 -22.02
N SER A 583 2.15 -10.28 -22.08
CA SER A 583 3.39 -10.51 -22.82
C SER A 583 3.27 -11.61 -23.88
N SER A 584 4.20 -11.60 -24.83
CA SER A 584 4.39 -12.62 -25.86
C SER A 584 5.86 -13.04 -25.91
N THR A 585 6.12 -14.29 -26.25
CA THR A 585 7.47 -14.77 -26.55
C THR A 585 7.78 -14.54 -28.02
N MET A 586 8.80 -13.72 -28.29
CA MET A 586 9.39 -13.58 -29.62
C MET A 586 10.48 -14.63 -29.79
N THR A 587 10.44 -15.37 -30.87
CA THR A 587 11.49 -16.32 -31.27
C THR A 587 12.13 -15.84 -32.57
N VAL A 588 13.44 -15.67 -32.56
CA VAL A 588 14.25 -15.31 -33.73
C VAL A 588 15.03 -16.54 -34.16
N GLN A 589 14.63 -17.12 -35.29
CA GLN A 589 15.26 -18.30 -35.88
C GLN A 589 16.24 -17.86 -36.96
N VAL A 590 17.49 -18.32 -36.87
CA VAL A 590 18.55 -17.97 -37.83
C VAL A 590 18.94 -19.21 -38.64
N ALA A 591 18.84 -19.12 -39.94
CA ALA A 591 19.20 -20.23 -40.84
C ALA A 591 20.75 -20.43 -40.87
N ALA A 592 21.18 -21.67 -41.16
CA ALA A 592 22.62 -22.05 -41.15
C ALA A 592 23.52 -21.25 -42.10
N GLY A 593 22.98 -20.62 -43.15
CA GLY A 593 23.71 -19.80 -44.11
C GLY A 593 23.65 -18.30 -43.89
N THR A 594 23.07 -17.86 -42.75
CA THR A 594 22.97 -16.43 -42.45
C THR A 594 24.35 -15.83 -42.21
N ALA A 595 24.63 -14.67 -42.83
CA ALA A 595 25.88 -13.98 -42.66
C ALA A 595 26.10 -13.50 -41.23
N ASN A 596 27.33 -13.55 -40.76
CA ASN A 596 27.70 -12.97 -39.46
C ASN A 596 27.54 -11.45 -39.49
N GLY A 597 27.00 -10.89 -38.40
CA GLY A 597 26.78 -9.44 -38.27
C GLY A 597 25.79 -9.08 -37.20
N THR A 598 25.60 -7.80 -36.93
CA THR A 598 24.58 -7.28 -36.04
C THR A 598 23.45 -6.67 -36.86
N TYR A 599 22.22 -7.10 -36.56
CA TYR A 599 21.05 -6.75 -37.34
C TYR A 599 19.99 -6.17 -36.43
N PRO A 600 19.55 -4.92 -36.65
CA PRO A 600 18.43 -4.34 -35.93
C PRO A 600 17.12 -4.90 -36.50
N ILE A 601 16.33 -5.56 -35.64
CA ILE A 601 15.00 -6.07 -35.98
C ILE A 601 13.98 -5.14 -35.30
N THR A 602 13.12 -4.52 -36.08
CA THR A 602 12.05 -3.69 -35.56
C THR A 602 10.86 -4.57 -35.22
N VAL A 603 10.49 -4.61 -33.94
CA VAL A 603 9.27 -5.22 -33.45
C VAL A 603 8.19 -4.15 -33.37
N THR A 604 7.07 -4.41 -34.04
CA THR A 604 5.93 -3.50 -34.13
C THR A 604 4.73 -4.11 -33.44
N GLY A 605 4.10 -3.35 -32.56
CA GLY A 605 2.78 -3.63 -32.01
C GLY A 605 1.75 -2.70 -32.66
N THR A 606 0.64 -3.25 -33.12
CA THR A 606 -0.43 -2.52 -33.77
C THR A 606 -1.73 -2.75 -33.01
N GLY A 607 -2.32 -1.69 -32.52
CA GLY A 607 -3.63 -1.61 -31.88
C GLY A 607 -4.37 -0.37 -32.39
N SER A 608 -4.99 0.42 -31.53
CA SER A 608 -5.51 1.77 -31.85
C SER A 608 -4.40 2.78 -32.14
N ALA A 609 -3.20 2.54 -31.64
CA ALA A 609 -1.96 3.17 -32.00
C ALA A 609 -0.96 2.12 -32.49
N THR A 610 0.16 2.59 -33.07
CA THR A 610 1.26 1.72 -33.49
C THR A 610 2.53 2.16 -32.78
N HIS A 611 3.19 1.20 -32.10
CA HIS A 611 4.47 1.44 -31.41
C HIS A 611 5.51 0.44 -31.89
N THR A 612 6.78 0.85 -31.83
CA THR A 612 7.91 0.04 -32.27
C THR A 612 9.01 0.02 -31.21
N VAL A 613 9.71 -1.13 -31.12
CA VAL A 613 10.95 -1.26 -30.33
C VAL A 613 11.95 -2.05 -31.18
N THR A 614 13.23 -1.82 -30.95
CA THR A 614 14.28 -2.48 -31.72
C THR A 614 14.92 -3.59 -30.90
N TYR A 615 15.03 -4.77 -31.52
CA TYR A 615 15.79 -5.91 -31.03
C TYR A 615 17.12 -6.00 -31.78
N GLN A 616 18.24 -6.04 -31.07
CA GLN A 616 19.57 -6.19 -31.68
C GLN A 616 19.95 -7.67 -31.76
N LEU A 617 19.90 -8.25 -32.96
CA LEU A 617 20.35 -9.61 -33.22
C LEU A 617 21.81 -9.63 -33.64
N SER A 618 22.67 -10.36 -32.93
CA SER A 618 24.05 -10.65 -33.35
C SER A 618 24.13 -12.09 -33.87
N VAL A 619 24.52 -12.29 -35.14
CA VAL A 619 24.71 -13.61 -35.75
C VAL A 619 26.22 -13.86 -35.92
N GLY A 620 26.64 -15.06 -35.46
CA GLY A 620 28.06 -15.47 -35.55
C GLY A 620 28.89 -15.04 -34.36
N THR A 621 30.15 -15.46 -34.34
CA THR A 621 31.07 -15.52 -33.23
C THR A 621 31.20 -14.27 -32.37
N THR A 622 30.34 -14.15 -31.35
CA THR A 622 30.71 -13.61 -30.06
C THR A 622 30.18 -14.53 -29.00
N THR A 623 30.92 -15.60 -28.72
CA THR A 623 30.75 -16.29 -27.45
C THR A 623 31.02 -15.24 -26.37
N PRO A 624 30.07 -14.96 -25.45
CA PRO A 624 30.39 -14.11 -24.31
C PRO A 624 31.65 -14.65 -23.62
N PRO A 625 32.55 -13.84 -23.14
CA PRO A 625 33.76 -14.31 -22.48
C PRO A 625 33.41 -15.25 -21.33
N THR A 626 33.95 -16.45 -21.29
CA THR A 626 33.85 -17.39 -20.19
C THR A 626 34.92 -17.06 -19.15
N GLY A 627 34.71 -17.41 -17.87
CA GLY A 627 35.76 -17.24 -16.87
C GLY A 627 35.34 -16.61 -15.56
N CYS A 628 34.02 -16.47 -15.32
CA CYS A 628 33.48 -16.13 -13.99
C CYS A 628 32.92 -17.40 -13.31
N ASP A 629 33.64 -18.53 -13.41
CA ASP A 629 33.24 -19.80 -12.85
C ASP A 629 33.15 -19.72 -11.32
N GLY A 630 32.04 -20.22 -10.74
CA GLY A 630 31.79 -20.18 -9.32
C GLY A 630 31.02 -18.95 -8.82
N ALA A 631 30.60 -18.04 -9.69
CA ALA A 631 29.65 -16.98 -9.33
C ALA A 631 28.25 -17.58 -9.11
N GLU A 632 27.52 -17.07 -8.10
CA GLU A 632 26.16 -17.51 -7.79
C GLU A 632 25.16 -17.13 -8.88
N ASN A 633 25.36 -15.97 -9.49
CA ASN A 633 24.53 -15.47 -10.57
C ASN A 633 25.41 -14.92 -11.69
N THR A 634 24.95 -15.08 -12.93
CA THR A 634 25.68 -14.62 -14.12
C THR A 634 24.74 -13.77 -14.98
N TYR A 635 25.22 -12.62 -15.39
CA TYR A 635 24.51 -11.66 -16.25
C TYR A 635 25.33 -11.38 -17.50
N GLN A 636 24.65 -11.17 -18.60
CA GLN A 636 25.27 -10.86 -19.88
C GLN A 636 24.70 -9.57 -20.44
N GLY A 637 25.50 -8.83 -21.17
CA GLY A 637 25.07 -7.63 -21.83
C GLY A 637 25.99 -7.27 -23.00
N THR A 638 25.62 -6.25 -23.74
CA THR A 638 26.45 -5.66 -24.81
C THR A 638 26.43 -4.16 -24.63
N LEU A 639 27.62 -3.55 -24.61
CA LEU A 639 27.79 -2.11 -24.48
C LEU A 639 28.59 -1.56 -25.64
N THR A 640 28.31 -0.32 -26.00
CA THR A 640 29.19 0.48 -26.88
C THR A 640 29.99 1.47 -26.04
N SER A 641 31.12 1.92 -26.59
CA SER A 641 32.02 2.84 -25.88
C SER A 641 31.28 4.03 -25.26
N GLY A 642 31.51 4.29 -23.98
CA GLY A 642 30.88 5.32 -23.16
C GLY A 642 29.53 4.94 -22.56
N GLN A 643 28.99 3.74 -22.85
CA GLN A 643 27.75 3.27 -22.25
C GLN A 643 28.00 2.53 -20.93
N ALA A 644 27.04 2.60 -20.04
CA ALA A 644 27.02 1.87 -18.78
C ALA A 644 25.68 1.16 -18.56
N GLN A 645 25.72 0.00 -17.91
CA GLN A 645 24.53 -0.79 -17.57
C GLN A 645 24.60 -1.26 -16.13
N ALA A 646 23.52 -1.04 -15.38
CA ALA A 646 23.38 -1.57 -14.05
C ALA A 646 22.95 -3.06 -14.08
N GLN A 647 23.43 -3.84 -13.11
CA GLN A 647 23.08 -5.25 -12.93
C GLN A 647 22.73 -5.52 -11.44
N PRO A 648 21.75 -6.36 -11.16
CA PRO A 648 21.03 -7.27 -12.07
C PRO A 648 19.99 -6.52 -12.94
N ASP A 649 19.97 -6.87 -14.23
CA ASP A 649 18.91 -6.53 -15.18
C ASP A 649 18.45 -5.04 -15.22
N GLY A 650 19.40 -4.12 -15.13
CA GLY A 650 19.12 -2.68 -15.06
C GLY A 650 18.69 -2.16 -13.69
N SER A 651 18.71 -3.01 -12.64
CA SER A 651 18.17 -2.73 -11.31
C SER A 651 19.23 -2.88 -10.20
N TYR A 652 18.84 -3.39 -9.05
CA TYR A 652 19.65 -3.60 -7.86
C TYR A 652 19.17 -4.83 -7.09
N TYR A 653 19.95 -5.30 -6.13
CA TYR A 653 19.58 -6.38 -5.20
C TYR A 653 19.68 -5.93 -3.75
N TYR A 654 18.99 -6.62 -2.86
CA TYR A 654 19.07 -6.39 -1.43
C TYR A 654 19.85 -7.52 -0.76
N SER A 655 20.91 -7.17 -0.03
CA SER A 655 21.64 -8.09 0.84
C SER A 655 21.08 -7.96 2.26
N ALA A 656 20.52 -9.05 2.79
CA ALA A 656 19.89 -9.06 4.10
C ALA A 656 20.93 -9.16 5.25
N THR A 657 22.14 -9.62 4.95
CA THR A 657 23.21 -9.83 5.94
C THR A 657 24.48 -9.09 5.56
N ALA A 658 25.35 -8.86 6.54
CA ALA A 658 26.68 -8.36 6.26
C ALA A 658 27.55 -9.50 5.72
N GLY A 659 28.35 -9.22 4.70
CA GLY A 659 29.22 -10.23 4.11
C GLY A 659 29.95 -9.71 2.85
N THR A 660 30.59 -10.62 2.13
CA THR A 660 31.43 -10.26 1.00
C THR A 660 30.67 -10.33 -0.32
N HIS A 661 30.53 -9.18 -0.99
CA HIS A 661 30.09 -9.07 -2.37
C HIS A 661 31.28 -9.28 -3.29
N LYS A 662 31.16 -10.17 -4.28
CA LYS A 662 32.19 -10.43 -5.29
C LYS A 662 31.59 -10.19 -6.67
N GLY A 663 32.32 -9.46 -7.51
CA GLY A 663 32.01 -9.24 -8.91
C GLY A 663 33.16 -9.70 -9.80
N CYS A 664 32.84 -10.38 -10.87
CA CYS A 664 33.77 -10.84 -11.89
C CYS A 664 33.23 -10.38 -13.26
N LEU A 665 33.92 -9.51 -13.94
CA LEU A 665 33.57 -9.04 -15.28
C LEU A 665 34.55 -9.65 -16.29
N ARG A 666 34.02 -10.12 -17.41
CA ARG A 666 34.77 -10.55 -18.57
C ARG A 666 34.20 -9.87 -19.81
N GLY A 667 35.00 -9.14 -20.50
CA GLY A 667 34.63 -8.40 -21.69
C GLY A 667 35.46 -8.79 -22.94
N PRO A 668 35.26 -8.12 -24.07
CA PRO A 668 35.97 -8.41 -25.31
C PRO A 668 37.46 -8.05 -25.22
N ALA A 669 38.33 -8.91 -25.72
CA ALA A 669 39.76 -8.64 -25.76
C ALA A 669 40.07 -7.32 -26.52
N GLY A 670 40.95 -6.49 -25.96
CA GLY A 670 41.35 -5.22 -26.57
C GLY A 670 40.36 -4.07 -26.33
N THR A 671 39.36 -4.25 -25.44
CA THR A 671 38.50 -3.19 -24.95
C THR A 671 38.80 -2.92 -23.46
N ASP A 672 38.28 -1.81 -22.96
CA ASP A 672 38.43 -1.36 -21.57
C ASP A 672 37.03 -1.18 -20.98
N PHE A 673 36.65 -2.14 -20.11
CA PHE A 673 35.36 -2.17 -19.44
C PHE A 673 35.58 -2.15 -17.93
N ASP A 674 35.04 -1.16 -17.25
CA ASP A 674 35.08 -1.01 -15.79
C ASP A 674 33.92 -1.69 -15.08
N LEU A 675 34.16 -2.16 -13.86
CA LEU A 675 33.17 -2.74 -12.98
C LEU A 675 33.06 -1.96 -11.67
N TYR A 676 31.92 -1.34 -11.41
CA TYR A 676 31.63 -0.63 -10.17
C TYR A 676 30.64 -1.44 -9.32
N LEU A 677 30.92 -1.64 -8.04
CA LEU A 677 29.93 -2.02 -7.06
C LEU A 677 29.46 -0.78 -6.34
N GLN A 678 28.17 -0.52 -6.37
CA GLN A 678 27.53 0.63 -5.73
C GLN A 678 26.62 0.18 -4.60
N LYS A 679 26.63 0.95 -3.51
CA LYS A 679 25.69 0.80 -2.38
C LYS A 679 24.79 2.02 -2.28
N TRP A 680 23.53 1.79 -2.01
CA TRP A 680 22.58 2.86 -1.71
C TRP A 680 22.83 3.41 -0.32
N ASN A 681 23.05 4.71 -0.19
CA ASN A 681 23.35 5.40 1.08
C ASN A 681 22.12 6.10 1.69
N GLY A 682 20.91 5.85 1.15
CA GLY A 682 19.67 6.52 1.54
C GLY A 682 19.26 7.68 0.61
N SER A 683 20.20 8.24 -0.15
CA SER A 683 19.95 9.37 -1.05
C SER A 683 20.51 9.18 -2.45
N ALA A 684 21.62 8.44 -2.59
CA ALA A 684 22.31 8.21 -3.85
C ALA A 684 23.02 6.84 -3.86
N TRP A 685 23.36 6.36 -5.05
CA TRP A 685 24.27 5.25 -5.25
C TRP A 685 25.71 5.74 -5.10
N ALA A 686 26.47 5.12 -4.23
CA ALA A 686 27.88 5.43 -4.00
C ALA A 686 28.74 4.22 -4.35
N ASP A 687 29.84 4.45 -5.05
CA ASP A 687 30.82 3.41 -5.36
C ASP A 687 31.48 2.93 -4.07
N VAL A 688 31.47 1.62 -3.84
CA VAL A 688 32.06 0.96 -2.67
C VAL A 688 33.18 0.00 -3.06
N ALA A 689 33.23 -0.41 -4.33
CA ALA A 689 34.38 -1.10 -4.94
C ALA A 689 34.43 -0.81 -6.44
N VAL A 690 35.61 -0.79 -6.99
CA VAL A 690 35.88 -0.54 -8.42
C VAL A 690 36.92 -1.53 -8.91
N GLY A 691 36.62 -2.19 -10.03
CA GLY A 691 37.57 -2.84 -10.93
C GLY A 691 37.68 -1.95 -12.16
N GLY A 692 38.81 -1.26 -12.35
CA GLY A 692 39.01 -0.26 -13.39
C GLY A 692 40.43 -0.32 -13.90
N THR A 693 40.85 -1.51 -14.36
CA THR A 693 42.13 -1.65 -15.07
C THR A 693 41.92 -1.32 -16.54
N ALA A 694 42.99 -1.10 -17.30
CA ALA A 694 42.90 -0.79 -18.74
C ALA A 694 42.55 -2.04 -19.59
N THR A 695 41.69 -2.93 -19.07
CA THR A 695 41.24 -4.15 -19.75
C THR A 695 39.74 -4.37 -19.50
N ALA A 696 39.13 -5.27 -20.24
CA ALA A 696 37.72 -5.61 -20.04
C ALA A 696 37.51 -6.73 -19.03
N ASP A 697 38.55 -7.24 -18.39
CA ASP A 697 38.49 -8.29 -17.39
C ASP A 697 38.73 -7.68 -16.00
N GLU A 698 37.64 -7.54 -15.24
CA GLU A 698 37.67 -6.90 -13.93
C GLU A 698 37.18 -7.82 -12.81
N ASN A 699 37.69 -7.59 -11.60
CA ASN A 699 37.20 -8.28 -10.40
C ASN A 699 37.06 -7.28 -9.25
N THR A 700 35.98 -7.44 -8.48
CA THR A 700 35.75 -6.66 -7.28
C THR A 700 35.46 -7.57 -6.10
N SER A 701 35.87 -7.14 -4.90
CA SER A 701 35.54 -7.80 -3.65
C SER A 701 35.35 -6.76 -2.57
N TYR A 702 34.20 -6.77 -1.90
CA TYR A 702 33.84 -5.78 -0.89
C TYR A 702 33.06 -6.43 0.26
N TYR A 703 33.49 -6.23 1.50
CA TYR A 703 32.76 -6.65 2.66
C TYR A 703 31.76 -5.55 3.06
N GLY A 704 30.47 -5.77 2.81
CA GLY A 704 29.40 -4.80 3.02
C GLY A 704 28.49 -5.17 4.19
N THR A 705 27.77 -4.17 4.72
CA THR A 705 26.66 -4.38 5.67
C THR A 705 25.36 -4.60 4.91
N ALA A 706 24.31 -5.11 5.55
CA ALA A 706 22.98 -5.22 4.95
C ALA A 706 22.54 -3.92 4.23
N GLY A 707 21.88 -4.03 3.10
CA GLY A 707 21.47 -2.89 2.30
C GLY A 707 21.25 -3.20 0.82
N TYR A 708 20.94 -2.17 0.04
CA TYR A 708 20.74 -2.27 -1.40
C TYR A 708 22.06 -2.04 -2.13
N TYR A 709 22.34 -2.92 -3.10
CA TYR A 709 23.55 -2.91 -3.92
C TYR A 709 23.21 -3.09 -5.38
N ARG A 710 24.09 -2.59 -6.26
CA ARG A 710 24.07 -2.90 -7.68
C ARG A 710 25.49 -2.93 -8.22
N TYR A 711 25.74 -3.69 -9.28
CA TYR A 711 26.90 -3.56 -10.10
C TYR A 711 26.60 -2.66 -11.29
N VAL A 712 27.58 -1.91 -11.73
CA VAL A 712 27.53 -1.12 -12.97
C VAL A 712 28.70 -1.52 -13.83
N VAL A 713 28.41 -2.01 -15.03
CA VAL A 713 29.40 -2.28 -16.07
C VAL A 713 29.46 -1.06 -16.97
N HIS A 714 30.63 -0.48 -17.16
CA HIS A 714 30.87 0.69 -18.00
C HIS A 714 31.87 0.36 -19.08
N ALA A 715 31.52 0.50 -20.35
CA ALA A 715 32.43 0.39 -21.47
C ALA A 715 33.23 1.69 -21.61
N TYR A 716 34.34 1.83 -20.86
CA TYR A 716 35.17 3.03 -20.89
C TYR A 716 35.73 3.28 -22.30
N SER A 717 36.25 2.22 -22.95
CA SER A 717 36.59 2.28 -24.36
C SER A 717 36.37 0.95 -25.06
N GLY A 718 35.97 1.01 -26.34
CA GLY A 718 35.62 -0.15 -27.13
C GLY A 718 34.14 -0.56 -26.96
N SER A 719 33.77 -1.64 -27.63
CA SER A 719 32.36 -2.10 -27.66
C SER A 719 32.32 -3.62 -27.75
N GLY A 720 31.28 -4.24 -27.18
CA GLY A 720 31.05 -5.66 -27.32
C GLY A 720 30.26 -6.29 -26.17
N ALA A 721 30.13 -7.62 -26.23
CA ALA A 721 29.45 -8.38 -25.23
C ALA A 721 30.33 -8.61 -23.99
N TYR A 722 29.71 -8.58 -22.80
CA TYR A 722 30.36 -8.91 -21.55
C TYR A 722 29.59 -9.99 -20.79
N THR A 723 30.29 -10.68 -19.88
CA THR A 723 29.73 -11.54 -18.86
C THR A 723 30.11 -11.00 -17.49
N LEU A 724 29.12 -10.76 -16.63
CA LEU A 724 29.30 -10.41 -15.22
C LEU A 724 28.83 -11.57 -14.34
N GLY A 725 29.73 -12.13 -13.56
CA GLY A 725 29.41 -13.04 -12.46
C GLY A 725 29.35 -12.26 -11.14
N LEU A 726 28.33 -12.48 -10.34
CA LEU A 726 28.23 -11.92 -9.01
C LEU A 726 27.88 -12.95 -7.95
N SER A 727 28.42 -12.75 -6.74
CA SER A 727 28.01 -13.46 -5.52
C SER A 727 27.78 -12.44 -4.43
N ALA A 728 26.69 -12.64 -3.67
CA ALA A 728 26.27 -11.75 -2.60
C ALA A 728 26.06 -12.54 -1.29
N PRO A 729 26.29 -11.92 -0.12
CA PRO A 729 26.09 -12.57 1.18
C PRO A 729 24.64 -12.83 1.52
#